data_b3eb86796cde87badbed5059b5461201
#
_entry.id   b3eb86796cde87badbed5059b5461201
#
_cell.length_a   1.000
_cell.length_b   1.000
_cell.length_c   1.000
_cell.angle_alpha   90.00
_cell.angle_beta   90.00
_cell.angle_gamma   90.00
#
_symmetry.space_group_name_H-M   'P 1'
#
loop_
_entity.id
_entity.type
_entity.pdbx_description
1 polymer ?
#
loop_
_entity_poly.entity_id
_entity_poly.type
_entity_poly.pdbx_seq_one_letter_code
_entity_poly.pdbx_strand_id
1 'polypeptide(L)'
;YNRGGNFSQIAARGFPYDEDWEKWSLPIGNGAMGVCIFGRTDVERIQLAEKTMGNKGAYGMGGFTNFAEIYLDIHHNYAQDYKRALRLNDAISTVNYKHEEIEYDREYFASYPANIIAVKLKASQPGKVSFTLRPVLPYLHSFNDEQTGRSGQAHAEKDLITLKGEIQYFHLPYEGQIKVVNYGGTLSCSNKGENNSTIDISKADSVILYISAATSYQLKDSVFLLPNAEKFKGNTHPHKQVSECIGRAVEKGYEVLRKEHIADYQQLFNRVNFQLTEDIPSIPTDKLLYQYRNGKRDAYLEELFFQYGRYLLIASSRQGSLPPNLQGAWNQYEFAPWSGGYWHNVNVQMNYWPVFNTNLTELFIPYADYNEAFRKAATQKAVDYITQNNPEALNPIAEENGWTIGTGATAFAIEGPGGHSGPGTGGFTTKLFWDYYDFTRDKQLLKDHVYPALMGMAKFLSKTLKPQPDGTLLVDPSFSPEQVHQQVYYRSKGCIFDQSMILETYRDLLHAAEILKDKDPFLKTVKEQIEKLDAILIGESGQIKEFREENKYGEIGQYQHRHISQLCAMYPGTIINADTPEWLEAAKVTLKERDDKSTGWAMAHRQNLWARAKNGNRAYKLYQNILTYGTLENLWGSHPPFQIDANFGATAGIAEMLLQSHEGYIEPLPAIPDNWDKGSFSGLMARGNFQVSATWENGVIQSIRILSNKGELCRIKYCKAASAQVTDKYNKPIKIKLSGNDIFEFNTRKGEIYEIIF
;
A
#
# COMPACT_ATOMS: atom_id res chain seq x y z
N TYR A 1 15.29 12.68 14.30
CA TYR A 1 16.23 11.68 14.80
C TYR A 1 17.59 12.33 15.10
N ASN A 2 18.23 11.92 16.22
CA ASN A 2 19.49 12.49 16.68
C ASN A 2 20.70 11.56 16.44
N ARG A 3 20.56 10.54 15.62
CA ARG A 3 21.66 9.65 15.21
C ARG A 3 21.50 9.17 13.77
N GLY A 4 22.62 8.84 13.14
CA GLY A 4 22.67 8.07 11.90
C GLY A 4 22.54 6.57 12.16
N GLY A 5 22.30 5.78 11.12
CA GLY A 5 22.34 4.33 11.19
C GLY A 5 23.77 3.77 11.17
N ASN A 6 23.96 2.54 11.66
CA ASN A 6 25.22 1.78 11.56
C ASN A 6 25.13 0.71 10.46
N PHE A 7 26.19 -0.10 10.32
CA PHE A 7 26.25 -1.19 9.33
C PHE A 7 26.34 -2.55 10.03
N SER A 8 25.30 -2.97 10.71
CA SER A 8 25.26 -4.31 11.29
C SER A 8 24.35 -5.23 10.48
N GLN A 9 24.85 -6.43 10.19
CA GLN A 9 24.02 -7.48 9.58
C GLN A 9 23.90 -8.63 10.57
N ILE A 10 22.66 -8.94 10.92
CA ILE A 10 22.30 -10.07 11.78
C ILE A 10 21.23 -10.88 11.04
N ALA A 11 21.34 -12.19 11.04
CA ALA A 11 20.31 -13.06 10.48
C ALA A 11 19.07 -13.12 11.40
N ALA A 12 17.91 -12.83 10.86
CA ALA A 12 16.63 -13.02 11.53
C ALA A 12 15.69 -13.86 10.63
N ARG A 13 15.12 -14.94 11.16
CA ARG A 13 14.22 -15.85 10.43
C ARG A 13 14.79 -16.37 9.09
N GLY A 14 16.11 -16.57 9.00
CA GLY A 14 16.77 -17.03 7.78
C GLY A 14 17.01 -15.96 6.71
N PHE A 15 16.64 -14.71 6.96
CA PHE A 15 16.96 -13.59 6.09
C PHE A 15 18.15 -12.79 6.66
N PRO A 16 19.08 -12.31 5.82
CA PRO A 16 20.09 -11.35 6.26
C PRO A 16 19.40 -10.13 6.86
N TYR A 17 19.77 -9.76 8.08
CA TYR A 17 19.11 -8.68 8.81
C TYR A 17 20.05 -7.51 8.99
N ASP A 18 19.63 -6.35 8.49
CA ASP A 18 20.30 -5.06 8.69
C ASP A 18 19.39 -4.19 9.58
N GLU A 19 19.72 -4.14 10.87
CA GLU A 19 18.94 -3.42 11.87
C GLU A 19 18.84 -1.92 11.54
N ASP A 20 19.92 -1.34 11.05
CA ASP A 20 19.96 0.08 10.77
C ASP A 20 19.15 0.45 9.54
N TRP A 21 19.12 -0.42 8.53
CA TRP A 21 18.21 -0.26 7.40
C TRP A 21 16.74 -0.37 7.84
N GLU A 22 16.41 -1.40 8.60
CA GLU A 22 15.05 -1.68 8.98
C GLU A 22 14.46 -0.67 9.96
N LYS A 23 15.24 -0.29 10.99
CA LYS A 23 14.75 0.54 12.10
C LYS A 23 15.07 2.02 11.97
N TRP A 24 16.18 2.36 11.34
CA TRP A 24 16.76 3.70 11.45
C TRP A 24 16.86 4.45 10.13
N SER A 25 16.80 3.80 8.98
CA SER A 25 16.80 4.52 7.70
C SER A 25 15.52 5.34 7.51
N LEU A 26 15.64 6.46 6.81
CA LEU A 26 14.48 7.30 6.43
C LEU A 26 14.16 7.06 4.97
N PRO A 27 12.95 6.54 4.66
CA PRO A 27 12.58 6.19 3.30
C PRO A 27 12.09 7.41 2.52
N ILE A 28 12.60 7.59 1.28
CA ILE A 28 12.03 8.45 0.26
C ILE A 28 11.73 7.65 -1.00
N GLY A 29 10.80 8.10 -1.84
CA GLY A 29 10.44 7.35 -3.05
C GLY A 29 9.61 8.17 -4.03
N ASN A 30 9.60 7.73 -5.30
CA ASN A 30 8.88 8.39 -6.39
C ASN A 30 7.91 7.46 -7.13
N GLY A 31 7.54 6.34 -6.49
CA GLY A 31 6.71 5.30 -7.11
C GLY A 31 7.53 4.18 -7.75
N ALA A 32 8.56 4.48 -8.54
CA ALA A 32 9.42 3.50 -9.20
C ALA A 32 10.68 3.16 -8.38
N MET A 33 11.35 4.19 -7.89
CA MET A 33 12.56 4.06 -7.06
C MET A 33 12.23 4.34 -5.59
N GLY A 34 12.76 3.50 -4.71
CA GLY A 34 12.77 3.70 -3.27
C GLY A 34 14.20 3.86 -2.76
N VAL A 35 14.40 4.82 -1.87
CA VAL A 35 15.73 5.13 -1.32
C VAL A 35 15.65 5.22 0.20
N CYS A 36 16.60 4.60 0.87
CA CYS A 36 16.79 4.68 2.32
C CYS A 36 17.98 5.55 2.66
N ILE A 37 17.77 6.61 3.44
CA ILE A 37 18.78 7.58 3.88
C ILE A 37 19.21 7.27 5.31
N PHE A 38 20.49 7.03 5.54
CA PHE A 38 21.03 6.69 6.87
C PHE A 38 21.47 7.92 7.65
N GLY A 39 21.91 8.97 6.98
CA GLY A 39 22.26 10.25 7.59
C GLY A 39 23.57 10.23 8.38
N ARG A 40 24.52 9.36 8.08
CA ARG A 40 25.81 9.30 8.77
C ARG A 40 26.71 10.46 8.37
N THR A 41 27.57 10.87 9.27
CA THR A 41 28.49 12.01 9.06
C THR A 41 29.93 11.59 8.72
N ASP A 42 30.29 10.35 9.07
CA ASP A 42 31.56 9.73 8.71
C ASP A 42 31.51 9.11 7.29
N VAL A 43 30.65 8.13 7.10
CA VAL A 43 30.36 7.50 5.82
C VAL A 43 28.84 7.47 5.63
N GLU A 44 28.30 8.36 4.80
CA GLU A 44 26.89 8.31 4.45
C GLU A 44 26.59 7.06 3.64
N ARG A 45 25.45 6.43 3.92
CA ARG A 45 24.90 5.32 3.13
C ARG A 45 23.54 5.73 2.55
N ILE A 46 23.39 5.50 1.26
CA ILE A 46 22.13 5.69 0.51
C ILE A 46 21.84 4.36 -0.18
N GLN A 47 20.84 3.63 0.29
CA GLN A 47 20.45 2.37 -0.32
C GLN A 47 19.38 2.63 -1.36
N LEU A 48 19.56 2.17 -2.59
CA LEU A 48 18.69 2.36 -3.75
C LEU A 48 18.02 1.04 -4.11
N ALA A 49 16.69 1.06 -4.25
CA ALA A 49 15.90 0.00 -4.85
C ALA A 49 15.09 0.54 -6.05
N GLU A 50 14.88 -0.28 -7.07
CA GLU A 50 14.03 0.00 -8.23
C GLU A 50 13.06 -1.17 -8.39
N LYS A 51 11.75 -0.91 -8.44
CA LYS A 51 10.70 -1.95 -8.27
C LYS A 51 10.66 -3.02 -9.35
N THR A 52 11.22 -2.77 -10.51
CA THR A 52 11.30 -3.77 -11.58
C THR A 52 12.58 -4.61 -11.54
N MET A 53 13.50 -4.28 -10.62
CA MET A 53 14.72 -5.05 -10.39
C MET A 53 14.40 -6.33 -9.61
N GLY A 54 14.45 -7.46 -10.28
CA GLY A 54 14.09 -8.74 -9.67
C GLY A 54 14.97 -9.90 -10.08
N ASN A 55 15.24 -10.79 -9.11
CA ASN A 55 15.91 -12.05 -9.32
C ASN A 55 14.92 -13.24 -9.29
N LYS A 56 15.40 -14.49 -9.16
CA LYS A 56 14.57 -15.69 -9.06
C LYS A 56 13.54 -15.65 -7.93
N GLY A 57 13.84 -14.95 -6.83
CA GLY A 57 13.03 -14.95 -5.62
C GLY A 57 13.05 -16.28 -4.87
N ALA A 58 12.46 -16.30 -3.68
CA ALA A 58 12.44 -17.47 -2.80
C ALA A 58 11.62 -18.64 -3.38
N TYR A 59 10.64 -18.36 -4.24
CA TYR A 59 9.69 -19.36 -4.76
C TYR A 59 9.83 -19.61 -6.27
N GLY A 60 10.87 -19.06 -6.91
CA GLY A 60 11.08 -19.24 -8.36
C GLY A 60 10.14 -18.45 -9.27
N MET A 61 9.27 -17.59 -8.70
CA MET A 61 8.33 -16.74 -9.42
C MET A 61 8.87 -15.33 -9.72
N GLY A 62 10.11 -15.10 -9.42
CA GLY A 62 10.69 -13.76 -9.34
C GLY A 62 10.55 -13.15 -7.94
N GLY A 63 11.41 -12.21 -7.65
CA GLY A 63 11.40 -11.53 -6.36
C GLY A 63 12.17 -10.22 -6.43
N PHE A 64 11.75 -9.26 -5.60
CA PHE A 64 12.36 -7.95 -5.48
C PHE A 64 13.77 -8.05 -4.93
N THR A 65 14.74 -7.35 -5.53
CA THR A 65 16.14 -7.35 -5.10
C THR A 65 16.72 -5.93 -5.02
N ASN A 66 17.73 -5.75 -4.18
CA ASN A 66 18.44 -4.47 -4.03
C ASN A 66 19.08 -4.02 -5.36
N PHE A 67 18.98 -2.73 -5.68
CA PHE A 67 19.62 -2.18 -6.89
C PHE A 67 21.08 -1.78 -6.64
N ALA A 68 21.35 -0.89 -5.70
CA ALA A 68 22.69 -0.41 -5.39
C ALA A 68 22.80 0.14 -3.97
N GLU A 69 24.04 0.12 -3.46
CA GLU A 69 24.46 0.85 -2.27
C GLU A 69 25.36 2.01 -2.70
N ILE A 70 25.09 3.21 -2.22
CA ILE A 70 25.85 4.42 -2.54
C ILE A 70 26.44 4.98 -1.26
N TYR A 71 27.75 5.11 -1.23
CA TYR A 71 28.50 5.62 -0.07
C TYR A 71 29.14 6.96 -0.39
N LEU A 72 29.10 7.88 0.58
CA LEU A 72 29.84 9.13 0.58
C LEU A 72 30.81 9.06 1.78
N ASP A 73 32.07 8.86 1.49
CA ASP A 73 33.12 8.79 2.52
C ASP A 73 33.52 10.25 2.89
N ILE A 74 32.84 10.82 3.89
CA ILE A 74 32.91 12.24 4.29
C ILE A 74 33.96 12.48 5.39
N HIS A 75 34.08 11.49 6.30
CA HIS A 75 35.04 11.48 7.43
C HIS A 75 34.80 12.57 8.49
N HIS A 76 33.60 13.13 8.62
CA HIS A 76 33.27 14.05 9.70
C HIS A 76 32.93 13.26 10.98
N ASN A 77 33.96 12.86 11.70
CA ASN A 77 33.79 12.22 13.00
C ASN A 77 33.43 13.27 14.07
N TYR A 78 32.74 12.86 15.13
CA TYR A 78 32.34 13.72 16.24
C TYR A 78 31.50 14.94 15.87
N ALA A 79 30.52 14.73 14.99
CA ALA A 79 29.52 15.76 14.62
C ALA A 79 28.73 16.24 15.85
N GLN A 80 28.53 17.55 15.94
CA GLN A 80 27.78 18.23 16.98
C GLN A 80 26.44 18.73 16.39
N ASP A 81 25.47 19.07 17.26
CA ASP A 81 24.17 19.61 16.88
C ASP A 81 23.47 18.77 15.78
N TYR A 82 23.70 17.46 15.81
CA TYR A 82 23.21 16.56 14.78
C TYR A 82 21.68 16.42 14.80
N LYS A 83 21.07 16.63 13.63
CA LYS A 83 19.65 16.41 13.40
C LYS A 83 19.43 15.82 12.01
N ARG A 84 18.61 14.78 11.91
CA ARG A 84 18.03 14.33 10.62
C ARG A 84 16.54 14.26 10.71
N ALA A 85 15.87 14.55 9.62
CA ALA A 85 14.43 14.56 9.54
C ALA A 85 13.93 14.10 8.16
N LEU A 86 12.78 13.46 8.15
CA LEU A 86 11.93 13.31 6.98
C LEU A 86 10.72 14.22 7.18
N ARG A 87 10.61 15.26 6.38
CA ARG A 87 9.53 16.22 6.45
C ARG A 87 8.36 15.75 5.61
N LEU A 88 7.23 15.42 6.23
CA LEU A 88 6.07 14.88 5.53
C LEU A 88 5.32 15.91 4.68
N ASN A 89 5.46 17.20 4.97
CA ASN A 89 4.77 18.26 4.24
C ASN A 89 5.36 18.56 2.85
N ASP A 90 6.62 18.17 2.61
CA ASP A 90 7.31 18.40 1.35
C ASP A 90 8.08 17.16 0.82
N ALA A 91 8.01 16.04 1.53
CA ALA A 91 8.67 14.77 1.20
C ALA A 91 10.20 14.90 0.99
N ILE A 92 10.85 15.71 1.83
CA ILE A 92 12.29 15.94 1.80
C ILE A 92 12.93 15.38 3.07
N SER A 93 13.96 14.55 2.89
CA SER A 93 14.83 14.14 3.99
C SER A 93 15.99 15.11 4.14
N THR A 94 16.37 15.43 5.37
CA THR A 94 17.45 16.37 5.69
C THR A 94 18.39 15.81 6.74
N VAL A 95 19.67 16.20 6.65
CA VAL A 95 20.70 15.95 7.67
C VAL A 95 21.45 17.24 7.92
N ASN A 96 21.41 17.72 9.16
CA ASN A 96 22.07 18.94 9.58
C ASN A 96 22.99 18.64 10.76
N TYR A 97 24.20 19.14 10.74
CA TYR A 97 25.16 18.97 11.83
C TYR A 97 26.29 19.99 11.74
N LYS A 98 27.06 20.07 12.81
CA LYS A 98 28.27 20.90 12.92
C LYS A 98 29.52 20.02 13.06
N HIS A 99 30.55 20.36 12.30
CA HIS A 99 31.86 19.73 12.40
C HIS A 99 32.94 20.81 12.26
N GLU A 100 33.91 20.87 13.22
CA GLU A 100 34.94 21.89 13.23
C GLU A 100 34.42 23.33 13.04
N GLU A 101 33.38 23.72 13.79
CA GLU A 101 32.71 25.03 13.71
C GLU A 101 32.06 25.36 12.37
N ILE A 102 31.95 24.40 11.44
CA ILE A 102 31.29 24.54 10.15
C ILE A 102 29.96 23.81 10.18
N GLU A 103 28.91 24.45 9.76
CA GLU A 103 27.59 23.82 9.60
C GLU A 103 27.49 23.15 8.23
N TYR A 104 26.93 21.93 8.22
CA TYR A 104 26.71 21.11 7.03
C TYR A 104 25.24 20.79 6.91
N ASP A 105 24.71 21.04 5.72
CA ASP A 105 23.34 20.74 5.35
C ASP A 105 23.31 19.75 4.20
N ARG A 106 22.46 18.71 4.32
CA ARG A 106 22.15 17.80 3.23
C ARG A 106 20.65 17.70 3.05
N GLU A 107 20.20 17.77 1.81
CA GLU A 107 18.81 17.51 1.41
C GLU A 107 18.73 16.34 0.43
N TYR A 108 17.71 15.51 0.56
CA TYR A 108 17.44 14.35 -0.29
C TYR A 108 15.97 14.33 -0.65
N PHE A 109 15.64 14.21 -1.94
CA PHE A 109 14.28 13.97 -2.37
C PHE A 109 14.20 13.06 -3.61
N ALA A 110 13.06 12.37 -3.75
CA ALA A 110 12.75 11.51 -4.89
C ALA A 110 11.64 12.16 -5.72
N SER A 111 12.00 12.71 -6.87
CA SER A 111 11.06 13.42 -7.74
C SER A 111 10.32 12.45 -8.65
N TYR A 112 8.99 12.41 -8.54
CA TYR A 112 8.15 11.68 -9.48
C TYR A 112 8.13 12.35 -10.87
N PRO A 113 7.89 13.69 -11.01
CA PRO A 113 7.84 14.33 -12.33
C PRO A 113 9.13 14.22 -13.15
N ALA A 114 10.28 14.22 -12.48
CA ALA A 114 11.58 14.13 -13.13
C ALA A 114 12.12 12.69 -13.21
N ASN A 115 11.53 11.76 -12.47
CA ASN A 115 11.99 10.38 -12.27
C ASN A 115 13.48 10.30 -11.88
N ILE A 116 13.86 11.11 -10.88
CA ILE A 116 15.23 11.17 -10.34
C ILE A 116 15.22 11.22 -8.81
N ILE A 117 16.34 10.84 -8.21
CA ILE A 117 16.69 11.17 -6.84
C ILE A 117 17.70 12.32 -6.90
N ALA A 118 17.47 13.36 -6.11
CA ALA A 118 18.40 14.49 -5.96
C ALA A 118 18.96 14.53 -4.54
N VAL A 119 20.27 14.72 -4.44
CA VAL A 119 20.99 14.90 -3.18
C VAL A 119 21.80 16.18 -3.27
N LYS A 120 21.65 17.09 -2.31
CA LYS A 120 22.45 18.31 -2.23
C LYS A 120 23.23 18.32 -0.92
N LEU A 121 24.53 18.55 -1.03
CA LEU A 121 25.44 18.75 0.10
C LEU A 121 25.97 20.18 0.08
N LYS A 122 25.91 20.87 1.21
CA LYS A 122 26.33 22.25 1.35
C LYS A 122 27.03 22.47 2.70
N ALA A 123 27.99 23.37 2.75
CA ALA A 123 28.63 23.85 3.96
C ALA A 123 28.35 25.36 4.16
N SER A 124 28.41 25.84 5.39
CA SER A 124 28.27 27.28 5.73
C SER A 124 29.44 28.15 5.24
N GLN A 125 30.57 27.51 4.91
CA GLN A 125 31.75 28.18 4.38
C GLN A 125 32.16 27.61 3.02
N PRO A 126 32.64 28.45 2.07
CA PRO A 126 33.09 27.98 0.76
C PRO A 126 34.28 27.00 0.87
N GLY A 127 34.38 26.06 -0.05
CA GLY A 127 35.50 25.12 -0.14
C GLY A 127 35.53 24.08 1.00
N LYS A 128 34.42 23.82 1.67
CA LYS A 128 34.38 22.90 2.82
C LYS A 128 33.66 21.56 2.54
N VAL A 129 33.12 21.36 1.36
CA VAL A 129 32.52 20.09 0.98
C VAL A 129 33.58 19.22 0.29
N SER A 130 33.92 18.10 0.92
CA SER A 130 34.85 17.10 0.37
C SER A 130 34.38 15.69 0.74
N PHE A 131 34.40 14.77 -0.20
CA PHE A 131 34.07 13.35 0.02
C PHE A 131 34.46 12.51 -1.18
N THR A 132 34.54 11.20 -0.98
CA THR A 132 34.61 10.21 -2.05
C THR A 132 33.24 9.58 -2.28
N LEU A 133 32.69 9.72 -3.47
CA LEU A 133 31.49 9.01 -3.92
C LEU A 133 31.87 7.61 -4.40
N ARG A 134 31.28 6.58 -3.81
CA ARG A 134 31.62 5.18 -4.04
C ARG A 134 30.35 4.31 -4.08
N PRO A 135 29.72 4.12 -5.25
CA PRO A 135 28.62 3.18 -5.38
C PRO A 135 29.13 1.73 -5.47
N VAL A 136 28.29 0.81 -5.01
CA VAL A 136 28.53 -0.63 -5.05
C VAL A 136 27.27 -1.33 -5.59
N LEU A 137 27.46 -2.23 -6.57
CA LEU A 137 26.44 -3.18 -6.96
C LEU A 137 26.50 -4.38 -6.00
N PRO A 138 25.49 -4.60 -5.14
CA PRO A 138 25.50 -5.72 -4.22
C PRO A 138 25.21 -7.03 -4.94
N TYR A 139 25.64 -8.13 -4.33
CA TYR A 139 25.33 -9.50 -4.77
C TYR A 139 25.85 -9.90 -6.15
N LEU A 140 26.88 -9.23 -6.67
CA LEU A 140 27.62 -9.72 -7.83
C LEU A 140 28.34 -11.01 -7.47
N HIS A 141 28.27 -12.00 -8.35
CA HIS A 141 28.97 -13.29 -8.19
C HIS A 141 28.67 -13.97 -6.85
N SER A 142 27.43 -13.81 -6.33
CA SER A 142 27.01 -14.49 -5.10
C SER A 142 27.10 -16.02 -5.28
N PHE A 143 27.15 -16.76 -4.18
CA PHE A 143 27.41 -18.20 -4.11
C PHE A 143 26.57 -19.08 -5.07
N ASN A 144 25.54 -18.54 -5.66
CA ASN A 144 24.61 -19.27 -6.51
C ASN A 144 24.22 -18.42 -7.71
N ASP A 145 25.12 -18.31 -8.68
CA ASP A 145 24.90 -17.56 -9.92
C ASP A 145 23.64 -18.01 -10.67
N GLU A 146 23.25 -19.29 -10.54
CA GLU A 146 21.99 -19.78 -11.10
C GLU A 146 20.74 -19.22 -10.39
N GLN A 147 20.85 -18.84 -9.11
CA GLN A 147 19.71 -18.30 -8.35
C GLN A 147 19.56 -16.79 -8.50
N THR A 148 20.64 -16.05 -8.42
CA THR A 148 20.59 -14.60 -8.57
C THR A 148 20.97 -14.18 -9.97
N GLY A 149 22.04 -14.82 -10.49
CA GLY A 149 22.57 -14.58 -11.82
C GLY A 149 22.83 -13.09 -12.08
N ARG A 150 23.28 -12.34 -11.08
CA ARG A 150 23.54 -10.92 -11.23
C ARG A 150 24.95 -10.67 -11.71
N SER A 151 25.08 -10.14 -12.92
CA SER A 151 26.31 -9.54 -13.44
C SER A 151 26.22 -8.03 -13.44
N GLY A 152 27.35 -7.32 -13.40
CA GLY A 152 27.35 -5.87 -13.48
C GLY A 152 28.71 -5.26 -13.23
N GLN A 153 28.83 -3.99 -13.59
CA GLN A 153 30.02 -3.19 -13.36
C GLN A 153 29.66 -1.74 -13.05
N ALA A 154 30.51 -1.08 -12.29
CA ALA A 154 30.54 0.36 -12.11
C ALA A 154 31.64 0.97 -12.97
N HIS A 155 31.36 2.10 -13.63
CA HIS A 155 32.36 2.83 -14.39
C HIS A 155 32.19 4.33 -14.18
N ALA A 156 33.26 5.00 -13.79
CA ALA A 156 33.32 6.44 -13.59
C ALA A 156 34.02 7.11 -14.79
N GLU A 157 33.37 8.08 -15.38
CA GLU A 157 33.91 8.92 -16.44
C GLU A 157 33.60 10.38 -16.13
N LYS A 158 34.65 11.19 -15.92
CA LYS A 158 34.51 12.59 -15.51
C LYS A 158 33.62 12.70 -14.25
N ASP A 159 32.45 13.27 -14.39
CA ASP A 159 31.48 13.60 -13.36
C ASP A 159 30.27 12.64 -13.31
N LEU A 160 30.37 11.51 -14.02
CA LEU A 160 29.30 10.51 -14.13
C LEU A 160 29.80 9.13 -13.69
N ILE A 161 29.04 8.45 -12.84
CA ILE A 161 29.21 7.00 -12.62
C ILE A 161 28.01 6.28 -13.25
N THR A 162 28.31 5.29 -14.09
CA THR A 162 27.34 4.39 -14.67
C THR A 162 27.45 3.01 -14.00
N LEU A 163 26.31 2.51 -13.51
CA LEU A 163 26.12 1.18 -12.97
C LEU A 163 25.29 0.40 -13.98
N LYS A 164 25.81 -0.65 -14.57
CA LYS A 164 25.08 -1.44 -15.58
C LYS A 164 25.35 -2.92 -15.46
N GLY A 165 24.37 -3.73 -15.80
CA GLY A 165 24.48 -5.17 -15.77
C GLY A 165 23.19 -5.88 -16.20
N GLU A 166 23.08 -7.13 -15.82
CA GLU A 166 21.95 -7.99 -16.18
C GLU A 166 21.60 -8.94 -15.03
N ILE A 167 20.32 -9.15 -14.81
CA ILE A 167 19.80 -10.27 -14.04
C ILE A 167 19.63 -11.44 -15.00
N GLN A 168 20.53 -12.42 -14.93
CA GLN A 168 20.62 -13.53 -15.89
C GLN A 168 19.39 -14.44 -15.84
N TYR A 169 18.79 -14.64 -14.67
CA TYR A 169 17.58 -15.46 -14.50
C TYR A 169 16.42 -15.05 -15.44
N PHE A 170 16.33 -13.78 -15.74
CA PHE A 170 15.30 -13.21 -16.62
C PHE A 170 15.87 -12.64 -17.94
N HIS A 171 17.17 -12.58 -18.11
CA HIS A 171 17.81 -11.75 -19.14
C HIS A 171 17.31 -10.31 -19.09
N LEU A 172 17.32 -9.74 -17.88
CA LEU A 172 16.80 -8.39 -17.58
C LEU A 172 17.96 -7.40 -17.43
N PRO A 173 18.31 -6.64 -18.47
CA PRO A 173 19.27 -5.55 -18.38
C PRO A 173 18.82 -4.47 -17.42
N TYR A 174 19.78 -3.90 -16.68
CA TYR A 174 19.56 -2.76 -15.81
C TYR A 174 20.67 -1.72 -15.95
N GLU A 175 20.32 -0.45 -15.70
CA GLU A 175 21.29 0.64 -15.63
C GLU A 175 20.85 1.64 -14.56
N GLY A 176 21.86 2.16 -13.82
CA GLY A 176 21.76 3.32 -12.96
C GLY A 176 22.87 4.32 -13.29
N GLN A 177 22.58 5.59 -13.15
CA GLN A 177 23.55 6.67 -13.34
C GLN A 177 23.54 7.60 -12.13
N ILE A 178 24.74 8.04 -11.73
CA ILE A 178 24.96 9.04 -10.68
C ILE A 178 25.78 10.17 -11.29
N LYS A 179 25.14 11.31 -11.52
CA LYS A 179 25.77 12.53 -12.06
C LYS A 179 26.12 13.46 -10.90
N VAL A 180 27.38 13.89 -10.88
CA VAL A 180 27.88 14.87 -9.91
C VAL A 180 27.94 16.25 -10.55
N VAL A 181 27.40 17.25 -9.87
CA VAL A 181 27.53 18.67 -10.24
C VAL A 181 28.14 19.38 -9.03
N ASN A 182 29.41 19.75 -9.11
CA ASN A 182 30.09 20.48 -8.04
C ASN A 182 30.18 21.99 -8.36
N TYR A 183 30.03 22.80 -7.35
CA TYR A 183 30.22 24.24 -7.39
C TYR A 183 31.50 24.55 -6.59
N GLY A 184 32.49 25.12 -7.25
CA GLY A 184 33.83 25.27 -6.66
C GLY A 184 34.58 23.94 -6.52
N GLY A 185 35.80 24.02 -6.03
CA GLY A 185 36.65 22.85 -5.77
C GLY A 185 37.08 22.08 -7.04
N THR A 186 37.49 20.82 -6.84
CA THR A 186 37.97 19.93 -7.90
C THR A 186 37.22 18.59 -7.87
N LEU A 187 37.16 17.92 -9.01
CA LEU A 187 36.60 16.60 -9.17
C LEU A 187 37.58 15.72 -9.94
N SER A 188 37.76 14.48 -9.48
CA SER A 188 38.54 13.46 -10.20
C SER A 188 37.84 12.09 -10.07
N CYS A 189 38.00 11.26 -11.07
CA CYS A 189 37.43 9.90 -11.06
C CYS A 189 38.49 8.83 -11.13
N SER A 190 38.19 7.64 -10.61
CA SER A 190 39.07 6.47 -10.61
C SER A 190 38.26 5.19 -10.83
N ASN A 191 38.85 4.25 -11.54
CA ASN A 191 38.31 2.92 -11.79
C ASN A 191 39.33 1.87 -11.38
N LYS A 192 39.04 1.12 -10.31
CA LYS A 192 39.96 0.10 -9.75
C LYS A 192 39.25 -1.28 -9.72
N GLY A 193 38.99 -1.82 -10.91
CA GLY A 193 38.29 -3.10 -11.05
C GLY A 193 36.77 -2.95 -11.34
N GLU A 194 36.10 -4.07 -11.41
CA GLU A 194 34.74 -4.20 -11.96
C GLU A 194 33.67 -3.40 -11.18
N ASN A 195 33.79 -3.35 -9.87
CA ASN A 195 32.79 -2.72 -8.99
C ASN A 195 33.43 -1.72 -8.01
N ASN A 196 34.54 -1.13 -8.38
CA ASN A 196 35.29 -0.20 -7.54
C ASN A 196 35.63 1.09 -8.33
N SER A 197 34.59 1.83 -8.66
CA SER A 197 34.67 3.13 -9.34
C SER A 197 34.32 4.23 -8.36
N THR A 198 35.10 5.31 -8.35
CA THR A 198 34.90 6.43 -7.43
C THR A 198 34.96 7.76 -8.16
N ILE A 199 34.31 8.76 -7.56
CA ILE A 199 34.53 10.18 -7.85
C ILE A 199 34.94 10.88 -6.55
N ASP A 200 36.11 11.49 -6.57
CA ASP A 200 36.63 12.27 -5.47
C ASP A 200 36.31 13.75 -5.66
N ILE A 201 35.63 14.35 -4.72
CA ILE A 201 35.27 15.76 -4.67
C ILE A 201 36.12 16.41 -3.57
N SER A 202 36.83 17.50 -3.88
CA SER A 202 37.66 18.21 -2.95
C SER A 202 37.38 19.71 -2.96
N LYS A 203 37.15 20.28 -1.78
CA LYS A 203 36.99 21.71 -1.51
C LYS A 203 35.91 22.39 -2.34
N ALA A 204 34.79 21.72 -2.57
CA ALA A 204 33.62 22.33 -3.22
C ALA A 204 32.87 23.24 -2.22
N ASP A 205 32.13 24.21 -2.76
CA ASP A 205 31.22 25.06 -1.98
C ASP A 205 29.90 24.31 -1.74
N SER A 206 29.45 23.59 -2.75
CA SER A 206 28.32 22.66 -2.66
C SER A 206 28.43 21.60 -3.76
N VAL A 207 27.72 20.48 -3.56
CA VAL A 207 27.65 19.37 -4.53
C VAL A 207 26.21 18.91 -4.66
N ILE A 208 25.80 18.62 -5.89
CA ILE A 208 24.51 18.00 -6.20
C ILE A 208 24.76 16.65 -6.87
N LEU A 209 24.07 15.60 -6.39
CA LEU A 209 24.01 14.31 -7.06
C LEU A 209 22.63 14.15 -7.68
N TYR A 210 22.58 13.79 -8.96
CA TYR A 210 21.36 13.33 -9.63
C TYR A 210 21.49 11.84 -9.92
N ILE A 211 20.51 11.05 -9.45
CA ILE A 211 20.53 9.59 -9.54
C ILE A 211 19.26 9.15 -10.26
N SER A 212 19.42 8.30 -11.26
CA SER A 212 18.32 7.61 -11.94
C SER A 212 18.68 6.16 -12.18
N ALA A 213 17.69 5.27 -12.08
CA ALA A 213 17.84 3.84 -12.30
C ALA A 213 16.61 3.27 -12.99
N ALA A 214 16.83 2.28 -13.85
CA ALA A 214 15.77 1.54 -14.52
C ALA A 214 16.25 0.16 -14.96
N THR A 215 15.30 -0.71 -15.29
CA THR A 215 15.54 -1.97 -16.00
C THR A 215 14.89 -1.93 -17.38
N SER A 216 15.08 -2.95 -18.20
CA SER A 216 14.35 -3.12 -19.46
C SER A 216 12.92 -3.64 -19.28
N TYR A 217 12.44 -3.77 -18.06
CA TYR A 217 11.08 -4.22 -17.75
C TYR A 217 10.03 -3.30 -18.37
N GLN A 218 9.02 -3.88 -18.97
CA GLN A 218 7.81 -3.20 -19.42
C GLN A 218 6.61 -4.01 -18.98
N LEU A 219 5.68 -3.39 -18.28
CA LEU A 219 4.47 -4.05 -17.82
C LEU A 219 3.57 -4.41 -19.01
N LYS A 220 3.55 -5.69 -19.36
CA LYS A 220 2.81 -6.27 -20.49
C LYS A 220 2.37 -7.68 -20.15
N ASP A 221 1.38 -8.19 -20.86
CA ASP A 221 0.89 -9.57 -20.73
C ASP A 221 2.00 -10.62 -20.97
N SER A 222 2.95 -10.36 -21.85
CA SER A 222 4.09 -11.23 -22.13
C SER A 222 4.94 -11.56 -20.89
N VAL A 223 5.01 -10.63 -19.90
CA VAL A 223 5.73 -10.85 -18.64
C VAL A 223 5.14 -12.01 -17.86
N PHE A 224 3.83 -12.22 -17.94
CA PHE A 224 3.10 -13.24 -17.17
C PHE A 224 2.85 -14.54 -17.98
N LEU A 225 2.99 -14.48 -19.31
CA LEU A 225 2.71 -15.60 -20.22
C LEU A 225 3.97 -16.35 -20.66
N LEU A 226 5.09 -15.63 -20.85
CA LEU A 226 6.30 -16.22 -21.41
C LEU A 226 7.16 -16.91 -20.35
N PRO A 227 7.98 -17.91 -20.75
CA PRO A 227 9.03 -18.45 -19.91
C PRO A 227 10.02 -17.37 -19.44
N ASN A 228 10.65 -17.57 -18.29
CA ASN A 228 11.49 -16.54 -17.65
C ASN A 228 12.58 -15.99 -18.58
N ALA A 229 13.25 -16.82 -19.37
CA ALA A 229 14.28 -16.41 -20.32
C ALA A 229 13.77 -15.61 -21.53
N GLU A 230 12.46 -15.58 -21.78
CA GLU A 230 11.85 -14.94 -22.94
C GLU A 230 11.09 -13.63 -22.58
N LYS A 231 10.81 -13.40 -21.29
CA LYS A 231 9.94 -12.30 -20.80
C LYS A 231 10.38 -10.93 -21.28
N PHE A 232 11.67 -10.68 -21.37
CA PHE A 232 12.24 -9.36 -21.68
C PHE A 232 13.06 -9.35 -22.98
N LYS A 233 13.05 -10.46 -23.71
CA LYS A 233 13.75 -10.56 -25.00
C LYS A 233 13.25 -9.51 -26.00
N GLY A 234 14.17 -8.74 -26.52
CA GLY A 234 13.85 -7.66 -27.46
C GLY A 234 13.38 -6.35 -26.83
N ASN A 235 13.26 -6.27 -25.50
CA ASN A 235 13.00 -5.01 -24.83
C ASN A 235 14.19 -4.05 -24.95
N THR A 236 13.91 -2.75 -25.04
CA THR A 236 14.96 -1.73 -25.17
C THR A 236 15.77 -1.62 -23.88
N HIS A 237 17.10 -1.60 -24.02
CA HIS A 237 18.01 -1.36 -22.89
C HIS A 237 17.70 0.00 -22.22
N PRO A 238 17.72 0.09 -20.87
CA PRO A 238 17.28 1.29 -20.14
C PRO A 238 18.21 2.51 -20.27
N HIS A 239 19.36 2.39 -20.92
CA HIS A 239 20.38 3.44 -21.06
C HIS A 239 19.80 4.79 -21.52
N LYS A 240 19.02 4.80 -22.60
CA LYS A 240 18.42 6.03 -23.14
C LYS A 240 17.50 6.70 -22.11
N GLN A 241 16.64 5.91 -21.48
CA GLN A 241 15.71 6.41 -20.45
C GLN A 241 16.45 7.05 -19.28
N VAL A 242 17.44 6.37 -18.73
CA VAL A 242 18.23 6.84 -17.58
C VAL A 242 19.03 8.08 -17.94
N SER A 243 19.74 8.06 -19.08
CA SER A 243 20.54 9.19 -19.55
C SER A 243 19.70 10.45 -19.83
N GLU A 244 18.51 10.30 -20.42
CA GLU A 244 17.60 11.41 -20.65
C GLU A 244 17.03 12.00 -19.34
N CYS A 245 16.73 11.16 -18.33
CA CYS A 245 16.31 11.64 -17.01
C CYS A 245 17.42 12.48 -16.36
N ILE A 246 18.65 11.98 -16.38
CA ILE A 246 19.82 12.70 -15.85
C ILE A 246 20.07 14.01 -16.62
N GLY A 247 20.06 13.97 -17.97
CA GLY A 247 20.27 15.14 -18.81
C GLY A 247 19.27 16.25 -18.53
N ARG A 248 17.97 15.91 -18.51
CA ARG A 248 16.90 16.86 -18.16
C ARG A 248 17.03 17.42 -16.73
N ALA A 249 17.46 16.57 -15.78
CA ALA A 249 17.65 17.02 -14.40
C ALA A 249 18.78 18.04 -14.27
N VAL A 250 19.91 17.81 -14.96
CA VAL A 250 21.04 18.76 -15.00
C VAL A 250 20.63 20.08 -15.67
N GLU A 251 19.91 20.01 -16.80
CA GLU A 251 19.42 21.20 -17.52
C GLU A 251 18.46 22.04 -16.67
N LYS A 252 17.50 21.41 -15.98
CA LYS A 252 16.56 22.11 -15.10
C LYS A 252 17.22 22.70 -13.86
N GLY A 253 18.20 22.02 -13.32
CA GLY A 253 18.87 22.40 -12.09
C GLY A 253 18.08 22.10 -10.81
N TYR A 254 18.78 22.05 -9.69
CA TYR A 254 18.29 21.59 -8.41
C TYR A 254 17.05 22.36 -7.89
N GLU A 255 17.09 23.69 -7.94
CA GLU A 255 16.02 24.52 -7.33
C GLU A 255 14.69 24.37 -8.09
N VAL A 256 14.73 24.21 -9.41
CA VAL A 256 13.54 23.96 -10.23
C VAL A 256 12.97 22.58 -9.92
N LEU A 257 13.82 21.56 -9.91
CA LEU A 257 13.42 20.19 -9.58
C LEU A 257 12.82 20.07 -8.18
N ARG A 258 13.43 20.75 -7.21
CA ARG A 258 12.93 20.80 -5.82
C ARG A 258 11.54 21.43 -5.77
N LYS A 259 11.32 22.52 -6.47
CA LYS A 259 10.02 23.19 -6.54
C LYS A 259 8.96 22.32 -7.22
N GLU A 260 9.30 21.68 -8.35
CA GLU A 260 8.40 20.76 -9.04
C GLU A 260 8.04 19.54 -8.18
N HIS A 261 9.01 18.96 -7.48
CA HIS A 261 8.81 17.86 -6.55
C HIS A 261 7.82 18.23 -5.43
N ILE A 262 8.03 19.37 -4.77
CA ILE A 262 7.16 19.83 -3.68
C ILE A 262 5.75 20.08 -4.21
N ALA A 263 5.61 20.74 -5.36
CA ALA A 263 4.30 21.06 -5.95
C ALA A 263 3.52 19.78 -6.31
N ASP A 264 4.17 18.80 -6.96
CA ASP A 264 3.55 17.51 -7.28
C ASP A 264 3.11 16.76 -6.01
N TYR A 265 4.00 16.63 -5.04
CA TYR A 265 3.72 15.93 -3.80
C TYR A 265 2.57 16.57 -3.01
N GLN A 266 2.59 17.88 -2.84
CA GLN A 266 1.61 18.62 -2.07
C GLN A 266 0.21 18.62 -2.70
N GLN A 267 0.09 18.45 -4.03
CA GLN A 267 -1.20 18.24 -4.69
C GLN A 267 -1.92 16.99 -4.17
N LEU A 268 -1.20 16.00 -3.69
CA LEU A 268 -1.74 14.78 -3.09
C LEU A 268 -1.80 14.86 -1.57
N PHE A 269 -0.70 15.23 -0.94
CA PHE A 269 -0.57 15.16 0.51
C PHE A 269 -1.50 16.14 1.24
N ASN A 270 -1.62 17.37 0.75
CA ASN A 270 -2.41 18.43 1.38
C ASN A 270 -3.93 18.27 1.24
N ARG A 271 -4.41 17.25 0.52
CA ARG A 271 -5.85 16.99 0.37
C ARG A 271 -6.53 16.57 1.66
N VAL A 272 -5.80 15.93 2.57
CA VAL A 272 -6.34 15.41 3.82
C VAL A 272 -5.50 15.85 5.01
N ASN A 273 -6.17 16.35 6.01
CA ASN A 273 -5.60 16.62 7.33
C ASN A 273 -6.40 15.88 8.42
N PHE A 274 -5.70 15.41 9.45
CA PHE A 274 -6.27 14.87 10.69
C PHE A 274 -5.53 15.48 11.86
N GLN A 275 -6.25 16.05 12.80
CA GLN A 275 -5.69 16.82 13.92
C GLN A 275 -6.44 16.54 15.22
N LEU A 276 -5.69 16.17 16.24
CA LEU A 276 -6.14 15.94 17.62
C LEU A 276 -5.52 16.93 18.60
N THR A 277 -4.43 17.58 18.21
CA THR A 277 -3.70 18.54 19.04
C THR A 277 -3.06 19.64 18.20
N GLU A 278 -2.82 20.79 18.81
CA GLU A 278 -2.01 21.88 18.24
C GLU A 278 -0.56 21.81 18.73
N ASP A 279 -0.30 21.00 19.76
CA ASP A 279 1.02 20.87 20.38
C ASP A 279 1.93 19.97 19.56
N ILE A 280 3.01 20.51 19.02
CA ILE A 280 4.04 19.74 18.32
C ILE A 280 5.19 19.47 19.31
N PRO A 281 5.45 18.19 19.65
CA PRO A 281 6.52 17.85 20.56
C PRO A 281 7.91 18.25 20.04
N SER A 282 8.77 18.74 20.90
CA SER A 282 10.15 19.12 20.56
C SER A 282 11.13 17.95 20.54
N ILE A 283 10.72 16.78 21.06
CA ILE A 283 11.59 15.60 21.13
C ILE A 283 11.54 14.78 19.83
N PRO A 284 12.60 14.05 19.48
CA PRO A 284 12.64 13.21 18.29
C PRO A 284 11.56 12.13 18.25
N THR A 285 11.11 11.77 17.04
CA THR A 285 10.03 10.81 16.81
C THR A 285 10.30 9.43 17.43
N ASP A 286 11.53 8.92 17.37
CA ASP A 286 11.92 7.67 18.02
C ASP A 286 11.78 7.73 19.54
N LYS A 287 12.00 8.89 20.17
CA LYS A 287 11.78 9.11 21.60
C LYS A 287 10.29 9.21 21.95
N LEU A 288 9.49 9.85 21.08
CA LEU A 288 8.02 9.83 21.23
C LEU A 288 7.47 8.40 21.18
N LEU A 289 7.90 7.61 20.19
CA LEU A 289 7.49 6.22 20.06
C LEU A 289 7.93 5.38 21.28
N TYR A 290 9.15 5.58 21.78
CA TYR A 290 9.62 4.92 23.00
C TYR A 290 8.74 5.27 24.21
N GLN A 291 8.38 6.55 24.40
CA GLN A 291 7.48 6.97 25.47
C GLN A 291 6.08 6.36 25.30
N TYR A 292 5.56 6.31 24.08
CA TYR A 292 4.27 5.72 23.76
C TYR A 292 4.23 4.23 24.10
N ARG A 293 5.27 3.49 23.74
CA ARG A 293 5.47 2.06 24.10
C ARG A 293 5.52 1.82 25.61
N ASN A 294 5.91 2.83 26.39
CA ASN A 294 5.92 2.81 27.85
C ASN A 294 4.66 3.41 28.50
N GLY A 295 3.58 3.54 27.73
CA GLY A 295 2.25 3.92 28.23
C GLY A 295 1.99 5.42 28.28
N LYS A 296 2.89 6.28 27.77
CA LYS A 296 2.65 7.72 27.66
C LYS A 296 2.03 8.03 26.29
N ARG A 297 0.70 8.17 26.26
CA ARG A 297 -0.02 8.58 25.05
C ARG A 297 0.51 9.91 24.50
N ASP A 298 0.55 10.02 23.19
CA ASP A 298 0.92 11.23 22.47
C ASP A 298 0.01 11.40 21.24
N ALA A 299 -0.84 12.43 21.23
CA ALA A 299 -1.81 12.68 20.17
C ALA A 299 -1.13 13.07 18.84
N TYR A 300 -0.03 13.82 18.90
CA TYR A 300 0.73 14.18 17.71
C TYR A 300 1.35 12.95 17.03
N LEU A 301 1.84 11.98 17.80
CA LEU A 301 2.36 10.74 17.22
C LEU A 301 1.25 9.94 16.51
N GLU A 302 0.03 9.96 17.06
CA GLU A 302 -1.14 9.31 16.44
C GLU A 302 -1.50 9.98 15.10
N GLU A 303 -1.52 11.30 15.02
CA GLU A 303 -1.70 12.06 13.78
C GLU A 303 -0.56 11.81 12.78
N LEU A 304 0.67 11.86 13.25
CA LEU A 304 1.87 11.67 12.44
C LEU A 304 1.86 10.29 11.76
N PHE A 305 1.49 9.23 12.49
CA PHE A 305 1.47 7.88 11.94
C PHE A 305 0.41 7.70 10.85
N PHE A 306 -0.76 8.33 10.99
CA PHE A 306 -1.77 8.40 9.94
C PHE A 306 -1.24 9.08 8.68
N GLN A 307 -0.63 10.26 8.81
CA GLN A 307 -0.07 11.00 7.69
C GLN A 307 1.15 10.29 7.09
N TYR A 308 1.92 9.57 7.90
CA TYR A 308 3.05 8.80 7.44
C TYR A 308 2.63 7.65 6.50
N GLY A 309 1.53 6.94 6.81
CA GLY A 309 0.99 5.95 5.89
C GLY A 309 0.55 6.55 4.55
N ARG A 310 -0.06 7.74 4.54
CA ARG A 310 -0.37 8.47 3.29
C ARG A 310 0.90 8.85 2.53
N TYR A 311 1.91 9.35 3.23
CA TYR A 311 3.22 9.64 2.65
C TYR A 311 3.85 8.40 1.98
N LEU A 312 3.90 7.29 2.69
CA LEU A 312 4.48 6.03 2.17
C LEU A 312 3.75 5.54 0.91
N LEU A 313 2.42 5.69 0.86
CA LEU A 313 1.63 5.33 -0.32
C LEU A 313 1.94 6.25 -1.51
N ILE A 314 2.01 7.57 -1.32
CA ILE A 314 2.41 8.53 -2.35
C ILE A 314 3.84 8.24 -2.86
N ALA A 315 4.75 7.88 -1.97
CA ALA A 315 6.14 7.58 -2.30
C ALA A 315 6.32 6.24 -3.02
N SER A 316 5.36 5.30 -2.91
CA SER A 316 5.51 3.93 -3.43
C SER A 316 4.49 3.53 -4.51
N SER A 317 3.46 4.33 -4.78
CA SER A 317 2.43 4.01 -5.79
C SER A 317 2.12 5.23 -6.66
N ARG A 318 2.72 5.30 -7.83
CA ARG A 318 2.51 6.39 -8.80
C ARG A 318 2.24 5.81 -10.18
N GLN A 319 1.42 6.50 -10.98
CA GLN A 319 1.13 6.07 -12.36
C GLN A 319 2.41 5.80 -13.15
N GLY A 320 2.43 4.70 -13.91
CA GLY A 320 3.59 4.25 -14.67
C GLY A 320 4.61 3.44 -13.86
N SER A 321 4.40 3.25 -12.56
CA SER A 321 5.17 2.33 -11.72
C SER A 321 4.39 1.05 -11.41
N LEU A 322 5.08 0.02 -10.90
CA LEU A 322 4.42 -1.15 -10.32
C LEU A 322 3.71 -0.79 -9.00
N PRO A 323 2.75 -1.59 -8.53
CA PRO A 323 2.15 -1.43 -7.19
C PRO A 323 3.20 -1.46 -6.07
N PRO A 324 2.91 -0.93 -4.86
CA PRO A 324 3.71 -1.23 -3.68
C PRO A 324 3.58 -2.72 -3.33
N ASN A 325 4.71 -3.40 -3.24
CA ASN A 325 4.79 -4.79 -2.79
C ASN A 325 4.80 -4.88 -1.25
N LEU A 326 5.09 -6.06 -0.66
CA LEU A 326 5.19 -6.23 0.79
C LEU A 326 6.15 -5.25 1.48
N GLN A 327 7.12 -4.70 0.75
CA GLN A 327 8.08 -3.71 1.24
C GLN A 327 7.89 -2.33 0.60
N GLY A 328 6.77 -2.09 -0.07
CA GLY A 328 6.51 -0.84 -0.79
C GLY A 328 7.39 -0.67 -2.02
N ALA A 329 8.37 0.24 -1.93
CA ALA A 329 9.39 0.46 -2.96
C ALA A 329 10.82 0.26 -2.40
N TRP A 330 10.96 -0.20 -1.16
CA TRP A 330 12.24 -0.27 -0.42
C TRP A 330 12.67 -1.70 -0.17
N ASN A 331 13.89 -2.03 -0.53
CA ASN A 331 14.47 -3.37 -0.30
C ASN A 331 15.98 -3.34 -0.28
N GLN A 332 16.59 -3.92 0.75
CA GLN A 332 18.03 -4.07 0.86
C GLN A 332 18.50 -5.52 0.62
N TYR A 333 17.58 -6.47 0.52
CA TYR A 333 17.89 -7.89 0.44
C TYR A 333 18.26 -8.32 -0.98
N GLU A 334 19.09 -9.37 -1.08
CA GLU A 334 19.23 -10.16 -2.31
C GLU A 334 17.94 -10.90 -2.62
N PHE A 335 17.45 -11.65 -1.64
CA PHE A 335 16.14 -12.31 -1.65
C PHE A 335 15.24 -11.66 -0.61
N ALA A 336 14.34 -10.82 -1.06
CA ALA A 336 13.40 -10.17 -0.17
C ALA A 336 12.53 -11.18 0.59
N PRO A 337 12.19 -10.93 1.85
CA PRO A 337 11.21 -11.73 2.57
C PRO A 337 9.93 -11.89 1.75
N TRP A 338 9.46 -13.15 1.63
CA TRP A 338 8.31 -13.51 0.77
C TRP A 338 8.44 -12.99 -0.66
N SER A 339 9.67 -12.96 -1.19
CA SER A 339 10.01 -12.44 -2.53
C SER A 339 9.68 -10.95 -2.74
N GLY A 340 9.32 -10.20 -1.71
CA GLY A 340 8.76 -8.85 -1.89
C GLY A 340 7.54 -8.87 -2.82
N GLY A 341 6.70 -9.90 -2.71
CA GLY A 341 5.61 -10.17 -3.65
C GLY A 341 4.35 -9.35 -3.37
N TYR A 342 3.35 -9.56 -4.23
CA TYR A 342 1.99 -9.07 -4.10
C TYR A 342 1.11 -10.21 -3.58
N TRP A 343 0.95 -10.30 -2.26
CA TRP A 343 0.18 -11.37 -1.65
C TRP A 343 -1.31 -10.99 -1.62
N HIS A 344 -2.13 -11.72 -2.38
CA HIS A 344 -3.54 -11.38 -2.64
C HIS A 344 -4.53 -11.95 -1.62
N ASN A 345 -4.06 -12.62 -0.59
CA ASN A 345 -4.95 -13.11 0.47
C ASN A 345 -5.21 -12.08 1.59
N VAL A 346 -4.50 -10.93 1.57
CA VAL A 346 -4.79 -9.73 2.39
C VAL A 346 -3.86 -8.54 2.09
N ASN A 347 -2.56 -8.79 1.84
CA ASN A 347 -1.52 -7.76 1.92
C ASN A 347 -1.64 -6.70 0.83
N VAL A 348 -1.72 -7.09 -0.45
CA VAL A 348 -1.85 -6.13 -1.54
C VAL A 348 -3.17 -5.36 -1.47
N GLN A 349 -4.24 -6.00 -1.04
CA GLN A 349 -5.52 -5.30 -0.83
C GLN A 349 -5.37 -4.26 0.28
N MET A 350 -4.73 -4.60 1.41
CA MET A 350 -4.49 -3.70 2.53
C MET A 350 -3.63 -2.50 2.12
N ASN A 351 -2.67 -2.68 1.20
CA ASN A 351 -1.87 -1.57 0.67
C ASN A 351 -2.75 -0.51 -0.02
N TYR A 352 -3.91 -0.89 -0.55
CA TYR A 352 -4.83 0.01 -1.24
C TYR A 352 -6.09 0.40 -0.44
N TRP A 353 -6.30 -0.17 0.76
CA TRP A 353 -7.47 0.22 1.57
C TRP A 353 -7.56 1.72 1.87
N PRO A 354 -6.46 2.45 2.14
CA PRO A 354 -6.56 3.89 2.41
C PRO A 354 -6.70 4.75 1.14
N VAL A 355 -6.51 4.20 -0.06
CA VAL A 355 -6.37 5.01 -1.28
C VAL A 355 -7.61 5.83 -1.60
N PHE A 356 -8.80 5.25 -1.40
CA PHE A 356 -10.05 5.89 -1.79
C PHE A 356 -10.53 6.86 -0.71
N ASN A 357 -10.64 6.41 0.54
CA ASN A 357 -11.15 7.21 1.66
C ASN A 357 -10.20 8.33 2.10
N THR A 358 -8.89 8.24 1.81
CA THR A 358 -7.91 9.30 2.11
C THR A 358 -7.55 10.19 0.90
N ASN A 359 -8.43 10.24 -0.12
CA ASN A 359 -8.35 11.14 -1.27
C ASN A 359 -7.07 10.99 -2.12
N LEU A 360 -6.68 9.75 -2.42
CA LEU A 360 -5.49 9.38 -3.18
C LEU A 360 -5.83 8.41 -4.33
N THR A 361 -7.02 8.52 -4.90
CA THR A 361 -7.61 7.55 -5.85
C THR A 361 -6.71 7.23 -7.04
N GLU A 362 -5.96 8.20 -7.57
CA GLU A 362 -5.04 8.00 -8.68
C GLU A 362 -3.88 7.07 -8.36
N LEU A 363 -3.60 6.82 -7.07
CA LEU A 363 -2.56 5.88 -6.65
C LEU A 363 -2.99 4.41 -6.79
N PHE A 364 -4.26 4.16 -7.14
CA PHE A 364 -4.73 2.82 -7.48
C PHE A 364 -4.39 2.41 -8.93
N ILE A 365 -4.11 3.36 -9.80
CA ILE A 365 -3.79 3.12 -11.22
C ILE A 365 -2.68 2.06 -11.40
N PRO A 366 -1.56 2.08 -10.64
CA PRO A 366 -0.54 1.03 -10.78
C PRO A 366 -1.07 -0.39 -10.58
N TYR A 367 -2.01 -0.58 -9.65
CA TYR A 367 -2.61 -1.91 -9.45
C TYR A 367 -3.61 -2.27 -10.55
N ALA A 368 -4.39 -1.32 -11.04
CA ALA A 368 -5.29 -1.52 -12.16
C ALA A 368 -4.52 -1.94 -13.43
N ASP A 369 -3.44 -1.22 -13.76
CA ASP A 369 -2.55 -1.54 -14.88
C ASP A 369 -1.89 -2.92 -14.72
N TYR A 370 -1.42 -3.25 -13.50
CA TYR A 370 -0.83 -4.54 -13.18
C TYR A 370 -1.85 -5.69 -13.36
N ASN A 371 -3.09 -5.50 -12.88
CA ASN A 371 -4.17 -6.46 -13.05
C ASN A 371 -4.50 -6.68 -14.53
N GLU A 372 -4.59 -5.62 -15.32
CA GLU A 372 -4.83 -5.73 -16.77
C GLU A 372 -3.71 -6.48 -17.48
N ALA A 373 -2.45 -6.22 -17.12
CA ALA A 373 -1.31 -6.90 -17.71
C ALA A 373 -1.30 -8.40 -17.44
N PHE A 374 -1.67 -8.84 -16.24
CA PHE A 374 -1.68 -10.27 -15.93
C PHE A 374 -2.99 -11.00 -16.32
N ARG A 375 -4.04 -10.29 -16.73
CA ARG A 375 -5.40 -10.87 -16.88
C ARG A 375 -5.46 -12.04 -17.85
N LYS A 376 -4.69 -12.03 -18.96
CA LYS A 376 -4.62 -13.20 -19.87
C LYS A 376 -4.02 -14.44 -19.19
N ALA A 377 -2.96 -14.27 -18.42
CA ALA A 377 -2.38 -15.36 -17.64
C ALA A 377 -3.36 -15.83 -16.54
N ALA A 378 -4.10 -14.91 -15.94
CA ALA A 378 -5.13 -15.21 -14.97
C ALA A 378 -6.34 -15.95 -15.56
N THR A 379 -6.67 -15.71 -16.85
CA THR A 379 -7.65 -16.53 -17.59
C THR A 379 -7.15 -17.96 -17.76
N GLN A 380 -5.88 -18.18 -18.07
CA GLN A 380 -5.31 -19.53 -18.13
C GLN A 380 -5.39 -20.22 -16.76
N LYS A 381 -5.10 -19.49 -15.65
CA LYS A 381 -5.26 -20.03 -14.29
C LYS A 381 -6.71 -20.41 -13.97
N ALA A 382 -7.68 -19.67 -14.49
CA ALA A 382 -9.11 -20.02 -14.37
C ALA A 382 -9.44 -21.32 -15.12
N VAL A 383 -8.99 -21.44 -16.37
CA VAL A 383 -9.14 -22.67 -17.18
C VAL A 383 -8.50 -23.86 -16.47
N ASP A 384 -7.27 -23.73 -15.99
CA ASP A 384 -6.54 -24.80 -15.29
C ASP A 384 -7.29 -25.25 -14.03
N TYR A 385 -7.75 -24.27 -13.22
CA TYR A 385 -8.50 -24.56 -11.99
C TYR A 385 -9.82 -25.28 -12.26
N ILE A 386 -10.61 -24.80 -13.24
CA ILE A 386 -11.91 -25.39 -13.60
C ILE A 386 -11.69 -26.80 -14.17
N THR A 387 -10.71 -26.99 -15.06
CA THR A 387 -10.36 -28.29 -15.61
C THR A 387 -10.04 -29.32 -14.53
N GLN A 388 -9.32 -28.88 -13.49
CA GLN A 388 -8.92 -29.77 -12.40
C GLN A 388 -10.06 -30.06 -11.42
N ASN A 389 -10.92 -29.07 -11.12
CA ASN A 389 -11.83 -29.14 -9.98
C ASN A 389 -13.32 -29.26 -10.37
N ASN A 390 -13.71 -28.78 -11.56
CA ASN A 390 -15.10 -28.82 -12.06
C ASN A 390 -15.13 -28.86 -13.61
N PRO A 391 -14.58 -29.92 -14.24
CA PRO A 391 -14.42 -29.98 -15.71
C PRO A 391 -15.71 -29.87 -16.49
N GLU A 392 -16.84 -30.25 -15.89
CA GLU A 392 -18.17 -30.13 -16.53
C GLU A 392 -18.63 -28.67 -16.72
N ALA A 393 -18.11 -27.76 -15.92
CA ALA A 393 -18.39 -26.31 -16.03
C ALA A 393 -17.46 -25.59 -17.02
N LEU A 394 -16.44 -26.27 -17.56
CA LEU A 394 -15.46 -25.66 -18.46
C LEU A 394 -16.13 -25.25 -19.79
N ASN A 395 -15.93 -23.97 -20.16
CA ASN A 395 -16.29 -23.49 -21.49
C ASN A 395 -15.11 -23.68 -22.46
N PRO A 396 -15.32 -24.16 -23.70
CA PRO A 396 -14.25 -24.32 -24.69
C PRO A 396 -13.60 -22.99 -25.10
N ILE A 397 -14.30 -21.87 -24.93
CA ILE A 397 -13.77 -20.51 -25.14
C ILE A 397 -13.14 -20.05 -23.85
N ALA A 398 -11.83 -19.80 -23.83
CA ALA A 398 -11.06 -19.52 -22.63
C ALA A 398 -11.60 -18.32 -21.86
N GLU A 399 -11.91 -17.21 -22.55
CA GLU A 399 -12.40 -15.97 -21.98
C GLU A 399 -13.76 -16.13 -21.28
N GLU A 400 -14.58 -17.09 -21.70
CA GLU A 400 -15.86 -17.41 -21.06
C GLU A 400 -15.71 -18.14 -19.71
N ASN A 401 -14.48 -18.53 -19.36
CA ASN A 401 -14.16 -19.04 -18.02
C ASN A 401 -13.77 -17.91 -17.02
N GLY A 402 -13.70 -16.67 -17.50
CA GLY A 402 -13.29 -15.54 -16.71
C GLY A 402 -11.78 -15.56 -16.37
N TRP A 403 -11.42 -15.00 -15.24
CA TRP A 403 -10.04 -14.96 -14.74
C TRP A 403 -10.00 -15.19 -13.23
N THR A 404 -8.85 -15.61 -12.71
CA THR A 404 -8.63 -15.80 -11.27
C THR A 404 -7.21 -15.49 -10.86
N ILE A 405 -7.01 -15.30 -9.55
CA ILE A 405 -5.71 -15.14 -8.93
C ILE A 405 -5.70 -15.86 -7.58
N GLY A 406 -4.56 -16.45 -7.25
CA GLY A 406 -4.29 -17.04 -5.94
C GLY A 406 -3.54 -16.08 -5.02
N THR A 407 -2.97 -16.61 -3.93
CA THR A 407 -2.23 -15.83 -2.95
C THR A 407 -0.98 -15.19 -3.54
N GLY A 408 -0.12 -15.99 -4.17
CA GLY A 408 1.19 -15.56 -4.64
C GLY A 408 1.16 -14.83 -5.98
N ALA A 409 1.75 -13.65 -6.00
CA ALA A 409 2.06 -12.92 -7.23
C ALA A 409 3.31 -12.06 -7.02
N THR A 410 4.00 -11.76 -8.12
CA THR A 410 5.18 -10.90 -8.15
C THR A 410 5.11 -9.96 -9.36
N ALA A 411 6.10 -9.12 -9.55
CA ALA A 411 6.23 -8.33 -10.78
C ALA A 411 6.36 -9.21 -12.05
N PHE A 412 6.62 -10.52 -11.91
CA PHE A 412 7.02 -11.42 -12.99
C PHE A 412 6.08 -12.60 -13.22
N ALA A 413 5.28 -12.98 -12.24
CA ALA A 413 4.42 -14.16 -12.30
C ALA A 413 3.23 -14.08 -11.34
N ILE A 414 2.20 -14.89 -11.60
CA ILE A 414 1.02 -15.06 -10.75
C ILE A 414 0.71 -16.52 -10.51
N GLU A 415 0.08 -16.82 -9.37
CA GLU A 415 -0.47 -18.14 -9.04
C GLU A 415 -2.00 -18.19 -9.20
N GLY A 416 -2.52 -19.39 -9.33
CA GLY A 416 -3.96 -19.66 -9.21
C GLY A 416 -4.36 -19.97 -7.76
N PRO A 417 -5.68 -20.08 -7.47
CA PRO A 417 -6.18 -20.50 -6.15
C PRO A 417 -5.63 -21.87 -5.73
N GLY A 418 -5.36 -22.04 -4.44
CA GLY A 418 -4.78 -23.26 -3.88
C GLY A 418 -4.90 -23.33 -2.37
N GLY A 419 -4.00 -24.07 -1.72
CA GLY A 419 -4.04 -24.28 -0.28
C GLY A 419 -3.90 -23.02 0.58
N HIS A 420 -3.13 -22.02 0.12
CA HIS A 420 -2.97 -20.74 0.83
C HIS A 420 -4.26 -19.92 0.88
N SER A 421 -5.10 -20.00 -0.14
CA SER A 421 -6.42 -19.37 -0.20
C SER A 421 -7.22 -19.90 -1.38
N GLY A 422 -8.53 -20.03 -1.21
CA GLY A 422 -9.46 -20.51 -2.22
C GLY A 422 -9.80 -19.49 -3.31
N PRO A 423 -10.79 -19.82 -4.16
CA PRO A 423 -11.26 -18.96 -5.26
C PRO A 423 -11.73 -17.57 -4.85
N GLY A 424 -12.21 -17.40 -3.60
CA GLY A 424 -12.62 -16.12 -3.04
C GLY A 424 -11.54 -15.05 -3.03
N THR A 425 -10.26 -15.42 -3.15
CA THR A 425 -9.12 -14.49 -3.29
C THR A 425 -9.31 -13.52 -4.46
N GLY A 426 -9.82 -14.01 -5.59
CA GLY A 426 -10.16 -13.17 -6.72
C GLY A 426 -11.29 -12.19 -6.42
N GLY A 427 -12.34 -12.64 -5.73
CA GLY A 427 -13.45 -11.79 -5.28
C GLY A 427 -13.00 -10.71 -4.29
N PHE A 428 -12.12 -11.08 -3.35
CA PHE A 428 -11.48 -10.13 -2.43
C PHE A 428 -10.66 -9.06 -3.16
N THR A 429 -10.03 -9.43 -4.26
CA THR A 429 -9.28 -8.52 -5.13
C THR A 429 -10.21 -7.57 -5.90
N THR A 430 -11.31 -8.07 -6.46
CA THR A 430 -12.24 -7.26 -7.26
C THR A 430 -13.03 -6.24 -6.43
N LYS A 431 -13.07 -6.40 -5.10
CA LYS A 431 -13.64 -5.39 -4.20
C LYS A 431 -12.95 -4.02 -4.34
N LEU A 432 -11.64 -4.01 -4.57
CA LEU A 432 -10.89 -2.76 -4.82
C LEU A 432 -11.36 -2.06 -6.11
N PHE A 433 -11.71 -2.81 -7.15
CA PHE A 433 -12.24 -2.25 -8.40
C PHE A 433 -13.62 -1.64 -8.22
N TRP A 434 -14.50 -2.30 -7.44
CA TRP A 434 -15.78 -1.71 -7.11
C TRP A 434 -15.62 -0.42 -6.30
N ASP A 435 -14.79 -0.40 -5.26
CA ASP A 435 -14.52 0.80 -4.47
C ASP A 435 -13.93 1.91 -5.34
N TYR A 436 -13.08 1.59 -6.32
CA TYR A 436 -12.55 2.57 -7.28
C TYR A 436 -13.67 3.32 -8.02
N TYR A 437 -14.73 2.62 -8.44
CA TYR A 437 -15.92 3.28 -9.01
C TYR A 437 -16.76 3.98 -7.95
N ASP A 438 -17.03 3.32 -6.83
CA ASP A 438 -17.99 3.80 -5.83
C ASP A 438 -17.54 5.13 -5.19
N PHE A 439 -16.23 5.33 -5.05
CA PHE A 439 -15.66 6.60 -4.60
C PHE A 439 -15.49 7.65 -5.72
N THR A 440 -15.32 7.26 -6.98
CA THR A 440 -15.10 8.22 -8.09
C THR A 440 -16.36 8.60 -8.84
N ARG A 441 -17.33 7.71 -8.88
CA ARG A 441 -18.53 7.84 -9.75
C ARG A 441 -18.17 8.14 -11.21
N ASP A 442 -17.05 7.59 -11.68
CA ASP A 442 -16.61 7.72 -13.06
C ASP A 442 -17.15 6.57 -13.91
N LYS A 443 -18.15 6.88 -14.76
CA LYS A 443 -18.81 5.86 -15.58
C LYS A 443 -17.94 5.32 -16.71
N GLN A 444 -16.96 6.11 -17.17
CA GLN A 444 -16.01 5.62 -18.19
C GLN A 444 -15.06 4.60 -17.57
N LEU A 445 -14.52 4.91 -16.39
CA LEU A 445 -13.71 4.00 -15.61
C LEU A 445 -14.50 2.71 -15.24
N LEU A 446 -15.77 2.86 -14.86
CA LEU A 446 -16.64 1.71 -14.60
C LEU A 446 -16.73 0.80 -15.81
N LYS A 447 -16.97 1.36 -17.00
CA LYS A 447 -17.14 0.61 -18.25
C LYS A 447 -15.85 -0.06 -18.72
N ASP A 448 -14.72 0.67 -18.67
CA ASP A 448 -13.49 0.24 -19.32
C ASP A 448 -12.63 -0.67 -18.44
N HIS A 449 -12.69 -0.51 -17.10
CA HIS A 449 -11.79 -1.20 -16.17
C HIS A 449 -12.54 -2.02 -15.12
N VAL A 450 -13.51 -1.43 -14.42
CA VAL A 450 -14.16 -2.06 -13.26
C VAL A 450 -15.10 -3.18 -13.69
N TYR A 451 -16.01 -2.89 -14.62
CA TYR A 451 -17.00 -3.87 -15.05
C TYR A 451 -16.41 -5.11 -15.72
N PRO A 452 -15.41 -4.99 -16.62
CA PRO A 452 -14.72 -6.17 -17.16
C PRO A 452 -14.00 -7.01 -16.10
N ALA A 453 -13.42 -6.37 -15.08
CA ALA A 453 -12.79 -7.08 -13.98
C ALA A 453 -13.82 -7.88 -13.16
N LEU A 454 -14.92 -7.26 -12.77
CA LEU A 454 -16.02 -7.89 -12.02
C LEU A 454 -16.70 -9.02 -12.83
N MET A 455 -17.03 -8.77 -14.09
CA MET A 455 -17.69 -9.75 -14.96
C MET A 455 -16.83 -11.00 -15.16
N GLY A 456 -15.54 -10.81 -15.48
CA GLY A 456 -14.64 -11.94 -15.66
C GLY A 456 -14.41 -12.73 -14.36
N MET A 457 -14.30 -12.07 -13.23
CA MET A 457 -14.20 -12.74 -11.93
C MET A 457 -15.48 -13.51 -11.58
N ALA A 458 -16.64 -12.90 -11.77
CA ALA A 458 -17.92 -13.56 -11.52
C ALA A 458 -18.13 -14.80 -12.41
N LYS A 459 -17.73 -14.75 -13.69
CA LYS A 459 -17.76 -15.91 -14.58
C LYS A 459 -16.91 -17.07 -14.03
N PHE A 460 -15.70 -16.79 -13.53
CA PHE A 460 -14.88 -17.82 -12.90
C PHE A 460 -15.51 -18.35 -11.62
N LEU A 461 -15.90 -17.48 -10.69
CA LEU A 461 -16.46 -17.87 -9.41
C LEU A 461 -17.73 -18.73 -9.58
N SER A 462 -18.60 -18.39 -10.54
CA SER A 462 -19.78 -19.17 -10.88
C SER A 462 -19.47 -20.64 -11.18
N LYS A 463 -18.31 -20.91 -11.79
CA LYS A 463 -17.87 -22.25 -12.18
C LYS A 463 -17.17 -23.02 -11.07
N THR A 464 -16.90 -22.39 -9.93
CA THR A 464 -16.37 -23.06 -8.73
C THR A 464 -17.46 -23.61 -7.82
N LEU A 465 -18.72 -23.23 -8.06
CA LEU A 465 -19.88 -23.60 -7.26
C LEU A 465 -20.41 -24.98 -7.68
N LYS A 466 -20.60 -25.86 -6.70
CA LYS A 466 -21.18 -27.19 -6.88
C LYS A 466 -22.48 -27.31 -6.10
N PRO A 467 -23.56 -27.82 -6.72
CA PRO A 467 -24.83 -28.02 -6.03
C PRO A 467 -24.71 -29.14 -4.97
N GLN A 468 -25.30 -28.88 -3.81
CA GLN A 468 -25.45 -29.82 -2.73
C GLN A 468 -26.83 -30.51 -2.78
N PRO A 469 -27.06 -31.62 -2.07
CA PRO A 469 -28.34 -32.32 -2.09
C PRO A 469 -29.55 -31.48 -1.64
N ASP A 470 -29.32 -30.48 -0.80
CA ASP A 470 -30.33 -29.54 -0.32
C ASP A 470 -30.58 -28.33 -1.26
N GLY A 471 -29.86 -28.28 -2.37
CA GLY A 471 -29.96 -27.19 -3.35
C GLY A 471 -29.00 -26.03 -3.10
N THR A 472 -28.25 -26.00 -1.99
CA THR A 472 -27.23 -25.01 -1.71
C THR A 472 -26.09 -25.09 -2.73
N LEU A 473 -25.47 -23.99 -3.06
CA LEU A 473 -24.28 -23.91 -3.92
C LEU A 473 -23.03 -23.62 -3.08
N LEU A 474 -22.05 -24.55 -3.10
CA LEU A 474 -20.81 -24.42 -2.35
C LEU A 474 -19.58 -24.50 -3.24
N VAL A 475 -18.58 -23.69 -2.92
CA VAL A 475 -17.22 -23.82 -3.49
C VAL A 475 -16.60 -25.15 -3.05
N ASP A 476 -16.12 -25.94 -3.99
CA ASP A 476 -15.40 -27.20 -3.70
C ASP A 476 -14.31 -27.45 -4.76
N PRO A 477 -13.01 -27.42 -4.41
CA PRO A 477 -12.44 -27.22 -3.08
C PRO A 477 -12.46 -25.76 -2.60
N SER A 478 -12.47 -25.58 -1.28
CA SER A 478 -12.53 -24.28 -0.61
C SER A 478 -11.46 -24.21 0.48
N PHE A 479 -10.77 -23.05 0.61
CA PHE A 479 -9.67 -22.86 1.55
C PHE A 479 -9.76 -21.47 2.20
N SER A 480 -9.85 -21.45 3.53
CA SER A 480 -9.70 -20.18 4.27
C SER A 480 -8.22 -19.81 4.41
N PRO A 481 -7.82 -18.57 4.05
CA PRO A 481 -6.44 -18.10 4.16
C PRO A 481 -5.88 -18.23 5.57
N GLU A 482 -4.84 -18.67 5.68
CA GLU A 482 -3.82 -19.68 5.45
C GLU A 482 -3.97 -20.77 6.49
N GLN A 483 -5.20 -21.26 6.69
CA GLN A 483 -5.53 -22.18 7.76
C GLN A 483 -4.96 -23.58 7.50
N VAL A 484 -4.20 -24.03 8.48
CA VAL A 484 -3.58 -25.35 8.52
C VAL A 484 -4.23 -26.19 9.61
N HIS A 485 -4.65 -27.39 9.28
CA HIS A 485 -5.12 -28.38 10.24
C HIS A 485 -4.28 -29.66 10.07
N GLN A 486 -3.76 -30.22 11.14
CA GLN A 486 -2.86 -31.39 11.11
C GLN A 486 -1.68 -31.23 10.16
N GLN A 487 -1.06 -30.04 10.13
CA GLN A 487 0.12 -29.65 9.32
C GLN A 487 -0.10 -29.58 7.80
N VAL A 488 -1.34 -29.62 7.33
CA VAL A 488 -1.68 -29.40 5.92
C VAL A 488 -2.71 -28.29 5.80
N TYR A 489 -2.74 -27.58 4.65
CA TYR A 489 -3.81 -26.63 4.38
C TYR A 489 -5.15 -27.32 4.38
N TYR A 490 -6.08 -26.81 5.18
CA TYR A 490 -7.38 -27.46 5.38
C TYR A 490 -8.28 -27.27 4.16
N ARG A 491 -8.54 -28.36 3.45
CA ARG A 491 -9.48 -28.41 2.33
C ARG A 491 -10.90 -28.58 2.85
N SER A 492 -11.74 -27.58 2.66
CA SER A 492 -13.15 -27.59 3.06
C SER A 492 -14.08 -27.51 1.85
N LYS A 493 -15.39 -27.45 2.14
CA LYS A 493 -16.44 -27.10 1.17
C LYS A 493 -17.12 -25.82 1.66
N GLY A 494 -17.07 -24.77 0.82
CA GLY A 494 -17.79 -23.53 1.11
C GLY A 494 -17.35 -22.85 2.40
N CYS A 495 -16.03 -22.69 2.67
CA CYS A 495 -15.58 -21.86 3.77
C CYS A 495 -16.15 -20.43 3.61
N ILE A 496 -16.36 -19.75 4.74
CA ILE A 496 -17.06 -18.46 4.73
C ILE A 496 -16.32 -17.39 3.92
N PHE A 497 -14.98 -17.44 3.90
CA PHE A 497 -14.21 -16.55 3.04
C PHE A 497 -14.60 -16.66 1.58
N ASP A 498 -14.55 -17.86 1.00
CA ASP A 498 -14.86 -18.07 -0.42
C ASP A 498 -16.32 -17.70 -0.72
N GLN A 499 -17.27 -18.22 0.07
CA GLN A 499 -18.70 -17.99 -0.13
C GLN A 499 -19.07 -16.49 -0.05
N SER A 500 -18.53 -15.78 0.93
CA SER A 500 -18.83 -14.36 1.13
C SER A 500 -18.20 -13.48 0.05
N MET A 501 -17.01 -13.80 -0.42
CA MET A 501 -16.34 -13.03 -1.49
C MET A 501 -17.03 -13.26 -2.85
N ILE A 502 -17.66 -14.41 -3.08
CA ILE A 502 -18.53 -14.61 -4.23
C ILE A 502 -19.77 -13.70 -4.13
N LEU A 503 -20.41 -13.67 -2.98
CA LEU A 503 -21.59 -12.83 -2.77
C LEU A 503 -21.28 -11.33 -2.94
N GLU A 504 -20.14 -10.86 -2.41
CA GLU A 504 -19.67 -9.47 -2.63
C GLU A 504 -19.47 -9.19 -4.12
N THR A 505 -18.73 -10.05 -4.83
CA THR A 505 -18.46 -9.89 -6.26
C THR A 505 -19.77 -9.85 -7.08
N TYR A 506 -20.73 -10.70 -6.75
CA TYR A 506 -22.00 -10.76 -7.45
C TYR A 506 -22.87 -9.51 -7.21
N ARG A 507 -22.92 -9.02 -5.98
CA ARG A 507 -23.62 -7.76 -5.66
C ARG A 507 -23.00 -6.57 -6.39
N ASP A 508 -21.67 -6.46 -6.34
CA ASP A 508 -20.94 -5.38 -7.00
C ASP A 508 -21.14 -5.44 -8.53
N LEU A 509 -21.11 -6.64 -9.13
CA LEU A 509 -21.39 -6.84 -10.55
C LEU A 509 -22.81 -6.42 -10.94
N LEU A 510 -23.82 -6.82 -10.16
CA LEU A 510 -25.23 -6.46 -10.44
C LEU A 510 -25.46 -4.95 -10.34
N HIS A 511 -24.86 -4.27 -9.35
CA HIS A 511 -24.89 -2.81 -9.25
C HIS A 511 -24.22 -2.14 -10.46
N ALA A 512 -23.04 -2.64 -10.86
CA ALA A 512 -22.33 -2.13 -12.03
C ALA A 512 -23.15 -2.31 -13.32
N ALA A 513 -23.76 -3.49 -13.51
CA ALA A 513 -24.62 -3.80 -14.65
C ALA A 513 -25.85 -2.89 -14.71
N GLU A 514 -26.49 -2.61 -13.57
CA GLU A 514 -27.63 -1.70 -13.49
C GLU A 514 -27.25 -0.27 -13.93
N ILE A 515 -26.12 0.25 -13.44
CA ILE A 515 -25.61 1.58 -13.81
C ILE A 515 -25.29 1.67 -15.30
N LEU A 516 -24.71 0.62 -15.88
CA LEU A 516 -24.39 0.53 -17.31
C LEU A 516 -25.58 0.12 -18.17
N LYS A 517 -26.69 -0.31 -17.56
CA LYS A 517 -27.89 -0.85 -18.23
C LYS A 517 -27.54 -2.09 -19.07
N ASP A 518 -26.60 -2.89 -18.61
CA ASP A 518 -26.23 -4.13 -19.27
C ASP A 518 -27.30 -5.21 -19.04
N LYS A 519 -27.49 -6.06 -20.05
CA LYS A 519 -28.48 -7.15 -20.08
C LYS A 519 -27.82 -8.49 -20.42
N ASP A 520 -26.56 -8.65 -20.14
CA ASP A 520 -25.86 -9.90 -20.40
C ASP A 520 -26.64 -11.08 -19.76
N PRO A 521 -26.91 -12.17 -20.50
CA PRO A 521 -27.66 -13.32 -19.98
C PRO A 521 -27.04 -13.94 -18.71
N PHE A 522 -25.72 -13.84 -18.53
CA PHE A 522 -25.03 -14.35 -17.35
C PHE A 522 -25.50 -13.68 -16.04
N LEU A 523 -25.98 -12.43 -16.10
CA LEU A 523 -26.53 -11.73 -14.93
C LEU A 523 -27.77 -12.45 -14.33
N LYS A 524 -28.50 -13.21 -15.14
CA LYS A 524 -29.59 -14.05 -14.65
C LYS A 524 -29.04 -15.21 -13.82
N THR A 525 -28.01 -15.88 -14.31
CA THR A 525 -27.32 -16.95 -13.55
C THR A 525 -26.80 -16.44 -12.21
N VAL A 526 -26.19 -15.24 -12.19
CA VAL A 526 -25.70 -14.60 -10.97
C VAL A 526 -26.84 -14.41 -9.94
N LYS A 527 -28.00 -13.89 -10.37
CA LYS A 527 -29.17 -13.71 -9.49
C LYS A 527 -29.67 -15.05 -8.93
N GLU A 528 -29.80 -16.08 -9.76
CA GLU A 528 -30.23 -17.41 -9.35
C GLU A 528 -29.24 -18.07 -8.38
N GLN A 529 -27.95 -17.83 -8.56
CA GLN A 529 -26.91 -18.36 -7.67
C GLN A 529 -26.88 -17.64 -6.31
N ILE A 530 -27.11 -16.32 -6.26
CA ILE A 530 -27.19 -15.58 -4.99
C ILE A 530 -28.23 -16.18 -4.05
N GLU A 531 -29.40 -16.57 -4.57
CA GLU A 531 -30.48 -17.17 -3.77
C GLU A 531 -30.11 -18.52 -3.15
N LYS A 532 -29.08 -19.17 -3.69
CA LYS A 532 -28.60 -20.49 -3.26
C LYS A 532 -27.27 -20.44 -2.53
N LEU A 533 -26.63 -19.26 -2.43
CA LEU A 533 -25.41 -19.08 -1.68
C LEU A 533 -25.73 -18.95 -0.19
N ASP A 534 -25.27 -19.88 0.62
CA ASP A 534 -25.30 -19.81 2.07
C ASP A 534 -23.96 -19.22 2.54
N ALA A 535 -23.84 -17.90 2.41
CA ALA A 535 -22.54 -17.21 2.46
C ALA A 535 -22.03 -16.96 3.88
N ILE A 536 -22.91 -16.76 4.88
CA ILE A 536 -22.53 -16.44 6.24
C ILE A 536 -23.27 -17.37 7.22
N LEU A 537 -22.50 -18.05 8.07
CA LEU A 537 -23.04 -18.96 9.09
C LEU A 537 -22.58 -18.55 10.48
N ILE A 538 -23.48 -18.68 11.45
CA ILE A 538 -23.19 -18.50 12.87
C ILE A 538 -23.07 -19.88 13.52
N GLY A 539 -21.98 -20.12 14.27
CA GLY A 539 -21.77 -21.36 15.00
C GLY A 539 -22.44 -21.36 16.37
N GLU A 540 -22.40 -22.50 17.08
CA GLU A 540 -22.94 -22.65 18.44
C GLU A 540 -22.25 -21.72 19.47
N SER A 541 -21.02 -21.29 19.20
CA SER A 541 -20.29 -20.30 20.01
C SER A 541 -20.77 -18.86 19.86
N GLY A 542 -21.72 -18.61 18.97
CA GLY A 542 -22.19 -17.26 18.61
C GLY A 542 -21.25 -16.49 17.68
N GLN A 543 -20.23 -17.15 17.15
CA GLN A 543 -19.27 -16.55 16.21
C GLN A 543 -19.65 -16.81 14.75
N ILE A 544 -19.19 -15.95 13.84
CA ILE A 544 -19.14 -16.29 12.41
C ILE A 544 -18.22 -17.50 12.23
N LYS A 545 -18.73 -18.58 11.64
CA LYS A 545 -17.94 -19.76 11.32
C LYS A 545 -16.81 -19.40 10.35
N GLU A 546 -15.68 -20.06 10.45
CA GLU A 546 -14.65 -20.04 9.43
C GLU A 546 -14.88 -21.18 8.41
N PHE A 547 -15.19 -22.36 8.94
CA PHE A 547 -15.53 -23.55 8.18
C PHE A 547 -16.95 -24.00 8.47
N ARG A 548 -17.64 -24.50 7.47
CA ARG A 548 -19.03 -25.00 7.63
C ARG A 548 -19.11 -26.20 8.54
N GLU A 549 -18.09 -27.05 8.48
CA GLU A 549 -17.98 -28.30 9.19
C GLU A 549 -17.76 -28.16 10.71
N GLU A 550 -17.24 -27.01 11.16
CA GLU A 550 -17.04 -26.77 12.59
C GLU A 550 -18.37 -26.42 13.30
N ASN A 551 -18.55 -26.93 14.50
CA ASN A 551 -19.66 -26.54 15.39
C ASN A 551 -19.24 -25.42 16.34
N LYS A 552 -18.01 -25.52 16.84
CA LYS A 552 -17.43 -24.51 17.74
C LYS A 552 -16.18 -23.94 17.10
N TYR A 553 -15.93 -22.66 17.37
CA TYR A 553 -14.75 -21.98 16.89
C TYR A 553 -13.45 -22.69 17.34
N GLY A 554 -12.53 -22.87 16.38
CA GLY A 554 -11.20 -23.46 16.64
C GLY A 554 -11.14 -24.98 16.67
N GLU A 555 -12.21 -25.68 16.32
CA GLU A 555 -12.18 -27.14 16.10
C GLU A 555 -11.33 -27.48 14.87
N ILE A 556 -11.33 -26.59 13.86
CA ILE A 556 -10.56 -26.72 12.62
C ILE A 556 -9.60 -25.54 12.51
N GLY A 557 -8.34 -25.85 12.17
CA GLY A 557 -7.30 -24.83 12.00
C GLY A 557 -6.72 -24.31 13.31
N GLN A 558 -6.29 -23.07 13.30
CA GLN A 558 -5.64 -22.39 14.42
C GLN A 558 -6.58 -21.38 15.07
N TYR A 559 -6.92 -21.57 16.33
CA TYR A 559 -7.83 -20.71 17.09
C TYR A 559 -7.47 -19.21 17.01
N GLN A 560 -6.21 -18.84 17.23
CA GLN A 560 -5.73 -17.46 17.18
C GLN A 560 -4.90 -17.19 15.92
N HIS A 561 -5.38 -17.63 14.74
CA HIS A 561 -4.69 -17.37 13.49
C HIS A 561 -4.57 -15.86 13.20
N ARG A 562 -3.48 -15.45 12.53
CA ARG A 562 -3.28 -14.04 12.15
C ARG A 562 -4.33 -13.54 11.14
N HIS A 563 -4.76 -14.40 10.19
CA HIS A 563 -5.89 -14.08 9.31
C HIS A 563 -7.23 -14.21 10.05
N ILE A 564 -8.21 -13.40 9.68
CA ILE A 564 -9.60 -13.42 10.12
C ILE A 564 -10.52 -13.34 8.89
N SER A 565 -10.27 -14.23 7.94
CA SER A 565 -10.80 -14.17 6.58
C SER A 565 -12.31 -14.30 6.50
N GLN A 566 -12.96 -15.00 7.44
CA GLN A 566 -14.41 -15.07 7.54
C GLN A 566 -15.08 -13.71 7.81
N LEU A 567 -14.32 -12.70 8.22
CA LEU A 567 -14.82 -11.33 8.40
C LEU A 567 -14.48 -10.37 7.24
N CYS A 568 -13.89 -10.87 6.15
CA CYS A 568 -13.68 -10.05 4.95
C CYS A 568 -15.00 -9.50 4.38
N ALA A 569 -16.12 -10.16 4.61
CA ALA A 569 -17.47 -9.69 4.29
C ALA A 569 -17.93 -8.46 5.10
N MET A 570 -17.24 -8.13 6.18
CA MET A 570 -17.46 -6.93 6.99
C MET A 570 -16.51 -5.79 6.60
N TYR A 571 -15.22 -6.13 6.37
CA TYR A 571 -14.22 -5.20 5.87
C TYR A 571 -13.14 -5.94 5.08
N PRO A 572 -12.84 -5.52 3.84
CA PRO A 572 -13.38 -4.38 3.10
C PRO A 572 -14.79 -4.63 2.52
N GLY A 573 -15.35 -5.82 2.69
CA GLY A 573 -16.71 -6.14 2.29
C GLY A 573 -17.78 -5.26 2.96
N THR A 574 -19.01 -5.43 2.54
CA THR A 574 -20.14 -4.63 2.98
C THR A 574 -21.37 -5.47 3.33
N ILE A 575 -21.26 -6.80 3.32
CA ILE A 575 -22.38 -7.70 3.60
C ILE A 575 -22.75 -7.71 5.08
N ILE A 576 -21.73 -7.75 5.96
CA ILE A 576 -21.93 -7.69 7.41
C ILE A 576 -21.92 -6.21 7.84
N ASN A 577 -23.10 -5.68 8.15
CA ASN A 577 -23.31 -4.27 8.49
C ASN A 577 -24.52 -4.09 9.41
N ALA A 578 -25.00 -2.85 9.61
CA ALA A 578 -26.15 -2.55 10.46
C ALA A 578 -27.48 -3.16 9.97
N ASP A 579 -27.62 -3.43 8.67
CA ASP A 579 -28.81 -4.09 8.10
C ASP A 579 -28.81 -5.62 8.32
N THR A 580 -27.68 -6.17 8.81
CA THR A 580 -27.52 -7.59 9.15
C THR A 580 -27.09 -7.75 10.61
N PRO A 581 -27.91 -7.32 11.59
CA PRO A 581 -27.53 -7.19 12.99
C PRO A 581 -27.09 -8.50 13.63
N GLU A 582 -27.67 -9.64 13.26
CA GLU A 582 -27.28 -10.94 13.77
C GLU A 582 -25.84 -11.30 13.36
N TRP A 583 -25.49 -11.07 12.11
CA TRP A 583 -24.12 -11.29 11.62
C TRP A 583 -23.13 -10.31 12.24
N LEU A 584 -23.55 -9.05 12.42
CA LEU A 584 -22.71 -8.03 13.04
C LEU A 584 -22.37 -8.36 14.49
N GLU A 585 -23.35 -8.84 15.28
CA GLU A 585 -23.09 -9.28 16.66
C GLU A 585 -22.20 -10.54 16.70
N ALA A 586 -22.43 -11.50 15.80
CA ALA A 586 -21.58 -12.68 15.70
C ALA A 586 -20.14 -12.32 15.28
N ALA A 587 -19.97 -11.34 14.39
CA ALA A 587 -18.65 -10.82 14.01
C ALA A 587 -17.91 -10.19 15.20
N LYS A 588 -18.62 -9.45 16.06
CA LYS A 588 -18.05 -8.91 17.32
C LYS A 588 -17.60 -10.00 18.28
N VAL A 589 -18.35 -11.09 18.37
CA VAL A 589 -17.94 -12.28 19.17
C VAL A 589 -16.68 -12.88 18.57
N THR A 590 -16.63 -13.08 17.24
CA THR A 590 -15.43 -13.59 16.53
C THR A 590 -14.19 -12.73 16.79
N LEU A 591 -14.34 -11.40 16.72
CA LEU A 591 -13.25 -10.45 16.97
C LEU A 591 -12.71 -10.52 18.40
N LYS A 592 -13.60 -10.69 19.39
CA LYS A 592 -13.20 -10.86 20.80
C LYS A 592 -12.37 -12.11 20.99
N GLU A 593 -12.79 -13.22 20.41
CA GLU A 593 -12.15 -14.52 20.53
C GLU A 593 -10.79 -14.58 19.79
N ARG A 594 -10.63 -13.81 18.70
CA ARG A 594 -9.39 -13.77 17.91
C ARG A 594 -8.25 -13.00 18.59
N ASP A 595 -8.55 -12.23 19.67
CA ASP A 595 -7.62 -11.40 20.44
C ASP A 595 -7.04 -10.18 19.67
N ASP A 596 -6.34 -9.31 20.43
CA ASP A 596 -5.84 -8.02 19.94
C ASP A 596 -4.35 -8.01 19.59
N LYS A 597 -3.60 -9.07 19.93
CA LYS A 597 -2.18 -9.20 19.64
C LYS A 597 -1.96 -10.10 18.44
N SER A 598 -1.22 -9.61 17.46
CA SER A 598 -0.83 -10.37 16.26
C SER A 598 0.26 -9.62 15.51
N THR A 599 0.52 -10.02 14.25
CA THR A 599 1.38 -9.27 13.32
C THR A 599 0.81 -7.89 13.02
N GLY A 600 1.65 -6.96 12.55
CA GLY A 600 1.22 -5.57 12.30
C GLY A 600 -0.02 -5.48 11.40
N TRP A 601 0.01 -6.14 10.23
CA TRP A 601 -1.13 -6.13 9.31
C TRP A 601 -2.39 -6.81 9.87
N ALA A 602 -2.22 -7.86 10.68
CA ALA A 602 -3.37 -8.54 11.30
C ALA A 602 -4.07 -7.64 12.31
N MET A 603 -3.30 -6.88 13.10
CA MET A 603 -3.85 -5.86 14.00
C MET A 603 -4.54 -4.73 13.23
N ALA A 604 -3.96 -4.30 12.11
CA ALA A 604 -4.56 -3.28 11.24
C ALA A 604 -5.89 -3.76 10.62
N HIS A 605 -6.00 -5.02 10.17
CA HIS A 605 -7.28 -5.57 9.71
C HIS A 605 -8.33 -5.56 10.83
N ARG A 606 -7.97 -6.03 12.03
CA ARG A 606 -8.88 -6.03 13.20
C ARG A 606 -9.26 -4.61 13.63
N GLN A 607 -8.39 -3.62 13.50
CA GLN A 607 -8.71 -2.21 13.73
C GLN A 607 -9.84 -1.75 12.80
N ASN A 608 -9.74 -2.03 11.50
CA ASN A 608 -10.78 -1.70 10.52
C ASN A 608 -12.10 -2.41 10.82
N LEU A 609 -12.05 -3.68 11.20
CA LEU A 609 -13.23 -4.47 11.58
C LEU A 609 -13.92 -3.89 12.84
N TRP A 610 -13.17 -3.50 13.86
CA TRP A 610 -13.73 -2.85 15.04
C TRP A 610 -14.30 -1.46 14.74
N ALA A 611 -13.69 -0.72 13.80
CA ALA A 611 -14.26 0.54 13.32
C ALA A 611 -15.62 0.31 12.64
N ARG A 612 -15.73 -0.73 11.78
CA ARG A 612 -17.01 -1.13 11.16
C ARG A 612 -18.04 -1.65 12.16
N ALA A 613 -17.59 -2.28 13.24
CA ALA A 613 -18.42 -2.65 14.39
C ALA A 613 -18.84 -1.46 15.25
N LYS A 614 -18.42 -0.24 14.88
CA LYS A 614 -18.69 1.04 15.57
C LYS A 614 -18.24 1.03 17.03
N ASN A 615 -17.15 0.33 17.31
CA ASN A 615 -16.50 0.28 18.61
C ASN A 615 -15.16 1.03 18.58
N GLY A 616 -15.24 2.35 18.75
CA GLY A 616 -14.09 3.25 18.68
C GLY A 616 -12.99 2.93 19.69
N ASN A 617 -13.34 2.62 20.92
CA ASN A 617 -12.35 2.27 21.95
C ASN A 617 -11.59 0.98 21.61
N ARG A 618 -12.26 0.00 21.02
CA ARG A 618 -11.60 -1.24 20.62
C ARG A 618 -10.73 -1.05 19.37
N ALA A 619 -11.21 -0.31 18.37
CA ALA A 619 -10.43 0.06 17.20
C ALA A 619 -9.16 0.85 17.59
N TYR A 620 -9.32 1.79 18.52
CA TYR A 620 -8.22 2.59 19.06
C TYR A 620 -7.19 1.74 19.82
N LYS A 621 -7.64 0.76 20.60
CA LYS A 621 -6.75 -0.20 21.28
C LYS A 621 -5.86 -0.95 20.27
N LEU A 622 -6.42 -1.39 19.14
CA LEU A 622 -5.65 -2.01 18.06
C LEU A 622 -4.64 -1.04 17.46
N TYR A 623 -5.03 0.21 17.24
CA TYR A 623 -4.13 1.26 16.76
C TYR A 623 -2.95 1.50 17.72
N GLN A 624 -3.23 1.57 19.02
CA GLN A 624 -2.19 1.66 20.05
C GLN A 624 -1.27 0.42 20.04
N ASN A 625 -1.83 -0.77 19.85
CA ASN A 625 -1.05 -2.01 19.74
C ASN A 625 -0.14 -2.00 18.50
N ILE A 626 -0.61 -1.46 17.36
CA ILE A 626 0.22 -1.30 16.15
C ILE A 626 1.41 -0.38 16.45
N LEU A 627 1.19 0.79 17.05
CA LEU A 627 2.25 1.70 17.44
C LEU A 627 3.22 1.07 18.44
N THR A 628 2.72 0.27 19.37
CA THR A 628 3.52 -0.32 20.45
C THR A 628 4.33 -1.53 20.00
N TYR A 629 3.70 -2.44 19.26
CA TYR A 629 4.25 -3.79 18.96
C TYR A 629 4.50 -4.04 17.48
N GLY A 630 3.78 -3.34 16.59
CA GLY A 630 3.81 -3.56 15.15
C GLY A 630 4.52 -2.45 14.35
N THR A 631 5.29 -1.57 15.00
CA THR A 631 5.95 -0.42 14.38
C THR A 631 7.42 -0.36 14.78
N LEU A 632 8.29 -0.02 13.84
CA LEU A 632 9.74 0.14 14.03
C LEU A 632 10.08 1.60 14.40
N GLU A 633 11.33 1.87 14.75
CA GLU A 633 11.79 3.20 15.22
C GLU A 633 11.64 4.30 14.18
N ASN A 634 11.68 3.97 12.90
CA ASN A 634 11.43 4.87 11.76
C ASN A 634 9.95 4.92 11.34
N LEU A 635 9.06 4.36 12.15
CA LEU A 635 7.61 4.23 11.94
C LEU A 635 7.20 3.26 10.83
N TRP A 636 8.09 2.48 10.26
CA TRP A 636 7.70 1.37 9.39
C TRP A 636 6.93 0.29 10.16
N GLY A 637 5.96 -0.32 9.50
CA GLY A 637 5.24 -1.48 10.03
C GLY A 637 6.11 -2.73 10.09
N SER A 638 5.78 -3.64 10.98
CA SER A 638 6.54 -4.89 11.16
C SER A 638 5.61 -6.11 11.27
N HIS A 639 6.01 -7.15 10.53
CA HIS A 639 5.38 -8.48 10.67
C HIS A 639 5.93 -9.30 11.85
N PRO A 640 7.25 -9.41 12.24
CA PRO A 640 8.56 -9.07 11.65
C PRO A 640 9.02 -10.05 10.55
N PRO A 641 9.96 -9.70 9.64
CA PRO A 641 10.60 -8.39 9.48
C PRO A 641 9.67 -7.32 8.91
N PHE A 642 10.21 -6.17 8.47
CA PHE A 642 9.47 -5.07 7.87
C PHE A 642 8.49 -5.52 6.80
N GLN A 643 7.24 -5.08 6.94
CA GLN A 643 6.19 -5.12 5.93
C GLN A 643 5.40 -3.81 6.00
N ILE A 644 5.09 -3.24 4.83
CA ILE A 644 4.47 -1.90 4.74
C ILE A 644 2.95 -1.91 4.93
N ASP A 645 2.32 -3.05 4.76
CA ASP A 645 0.86 -3.21 4.80
C ASP A 645 0.22 -2.76 6.13
N ALA A 646 0.92 -2.93 7.26
CA ALA A 646 0.46 -2.43 8.54
C ALA A 646 0.30 -0.90 8.57
N ASN A 647 1.21 -0.15 7.92
CA ASN A 647 1.11 1.31 7.80
C ASN A 647 -0.16 1.71 7.03
N PHE A 648 -0.41 1.08 5.89
CA PHE A 648 -1.55 1.38 5.04
C PHE A 648 -2.87 0.95 5.70
N GLY A 649 -2.90 -0.25 6.28
CA GLY A 649 -4.08 -0.77 6.97
C GLY A 649 -4.46 0.07 8.19
N ALA A 650 -3.48 0.56 8.96
CA ALA A 650 -3.73 1.45 10.11
C ALA A 650 -4.25 2.82 9.66
N THR A 651 -3.72 3.37 8.56
CA THR A 651 -4.21 4.62 7.96
C THR A 651 -5.66 4.47 7.50
N ALA A 652 -6.01 3.35 6.83
CA ALA A 652 -7.39 3.05 6.47
C ALA A 652 -8.29 2.92 7.71
N GLY A 653 -7.80 2.27 8.76
CA GLY A 653 -8.53 2.10 10.03
C GLY A 653 -8.86 3.42 10.71
N ILE A 654 -7.94 4.38 10.74
CA ILE A 654 -8.22 5.74 11.21
C ILE A 654 -9.29 6.42 10.36
N ALA A 655 -9.19 6.32 9.04
CA ALA A 655 -10.20 6.89 8.15
C ALA A 655 -11.59 6.26 8.39
N GLU A 656 -11.69 4.94 8.60
CA GLU A 656 -12.94 4.25 8.96
C GLU A 656 -13.46 4.62 10.36
N MET A 657 -12.59 4.95 11.31
CA MET A 657 -13.01 5.47 12.62
C MET A 657 -13.61 6.87 12.52
N LEU A 658 -13.14 7.69 11.57
CA LEU A 658 -13.56 9.09 11.37
C LEU A 658 -14.74 9.24 10.42
N LEU A 659 -14.85 8.39 9.38
CA LEU A 659 -15.83 8.53 8.32
C LEU A 659 -16.17 7.19 7.68
N GLN A 660 -17.45 6.80 7.69
CA GLN A 660 -17.95 5.63 6.96
C GLN A 660 -19.01 6.02 5.95
N SER A 661 -19.14 5.24 4.88
CA SER A 661 -20.15 5.47 3.82
C SER A 661 -20.62 4.20 3.09
N HIS A 662 -20.37 3.02 3.68
CA HIS A 662 -20.68 1.74 3.06
C HIS A 662 -22.15 1.29 3.22
N GLU A 663 -22.90 1.93 4.09
CA GLU A 663 -24.31 1.63 4.39
C GLU A 663 -25.31 2.54 3.63
N GLY A 664 -24.85 3.18 2.53
CA GLY A 664 -25.69 4.04 1.70
C GLY A 664 -25.93 5.46 2.25
N TYR A 665 -25.24 5.84 3.32
CA TYR A 665 -25.21 7.17 3.90
C TYR A 665 -23.79 7.50 4.39
N ILE A 666 -23.48 8.78 4.55
CA ILE A 666 -22.25 9.27 5.14
C ILE A 666 -22.45 9.32 6.66
N GLU A 667 -21.61 8.64 7.40
CA GLU A 667 -21.61 8.64 8.86
C GLU A 667 -20.28 9.18 9.39
N PRO A 668 -20.23 10.45 9.79
CA PRO A 668 -19.04 11.04 10.41
C PRO A 668 -18.95 10.59 11.87
N LEU A 669 -17.73 10.34 12.33
CA LEU A 669 -17.34 9.92 13.67
C LEU A 669 -18.02 8.60 14.14
N PRO A 670 -18.18 7.58 13.29
CA PRO A 670 -18.92 6.35 13.65
C PRO A 670 -18.23 5.53 14.74
N ALA A 671 -16.90 5.70 14.90
CA ALA A 671 -16.09 4.88 15.80
C ALA A 671 -14.91 5.67 16.42
N ILE A 672 -15.16 6.89 16.91
CA ILE A 672 -14.12 7.60 17.67
C ILE A 672 -13.97 7.03 19.07
N PRO A 673 -12.75 6.96 19.63
CA PRO A 673 -12.53 6.58 21.01
C PRO A 673 -12.78 7.75 21.98
N ASP A 674 -13.02 7.42 23.24
CA ASP A 674 -13.18 8.43 24.30
C ASP A 674 -11.95 9.36 24.45
N ASN A 675 -10.76 8.85 24.06
CA ASN A 675 -9.51 9.61 24.09
C ASN A 675 -9.40 10.71 23.03
N TRP A 676 -10.27 10.72 22.01
CA TRP A 676 -10.35 11.76 21.00
C TRP A 676 -11.57 12.65 21.26
N ASP A 677 -11.58 13.30 22.42
CA ASP A 677 -12.67 14.15 22.85
C ASP A 677 -12.86 15.39 21.98
N LYS A 678 -11.78 15.89 21.37
CA LYS A 678 -11.79 16.99 20.39
C LYS A 678 -10.85 16.69 19.24
N GLY A 679 -11.13 17.30 18.10
CA GLY A 679 -10.29 17.20 16.93
C GLY A 679 -10.97 17.68 15.66
N SER A 680 -10.28 17.48 14.55
CA SER A 680 -10.80 17.73 13.22
C SER A 680 -10.21 16.80 12.19
N PHE A 681 -10.97 16.55 11.14
CA PHE A 681 -10.42 16.04 9.89
C PHE A 681 -10.92 16.86 8.71
N SER A 682 -10.13 16.94 7.66
CA SER A 682 -10.55 17.57 6.41
C SER A 682 -10.16 16.71 5.21
N GLY A 683 -11.02 16.72 4.20
CA GLY A 683 -10.72 16.14 2.89
C GLY A 683 -10.85 14.64 2.75
N LEU A 684 -11.34 13.89 3.76
CA LEU A 684 -11.66 12.48 3.62
C LEU A 684 -12.77 12.29 2.58
N MET A 685 -12.71 11.17 1.86
CA MET A 685 -13.70 10.87 0.84
C MET A 685 -14.75 9.87 1.34
N ALA A 686 -15.98 10.11 0.95
CA ALA A 686 -17.08 9.18 1.07
C ALA A 686 -17.54 8.69 -0.32
N ARG A 687 -18.15 7.52 -0.37
CA ARG A 687 -18.79 6.97 -1.58
C ARG A 687 -19.79 7.96 -2.17
N GLY A 688 -19.98 7.97 -3.47
CA GLY A 688 -20.72 9.04 -4.15
C GLY A 688 -19.86 10.23 -4.55
N ASN A 689 -18.54 10.16 -4.31
CA ASN A 689 -17.55 11.22 -4.58
C ASN A 689 -17.82 12.50 -3.78
N PHE A 690 -18.09 12.33 -2.49
CA PHE A 690 -18.20 13.43 -1.53
C PHE A 690 -16.90 13.59 -0.77
N GLN A 691 -16.37 14.82 -0.75
CA GLN A 691 -15.25 15.17 0.13
C GLN A 691 -15.81 15.77 1.42
N VAL A 692 -15.43 15.19 2.55
CA VAL A 692 -16.00 15.49 3.86
C VAL A 692 -14.93 16.05 4.80
N SER A 693 -15.31 17.07 5.57
CA SER A 693 -14.53 17.60 6.68
C SER A 693 -15.45 17.75 7.89
N ALA A 694 -14.92 17.53 9.08
CA ALA A 694 -15.68 17.70 10.32
C ALA A 694 -14.80 18.20 11.46
N THR A 695 -15.42 18.92 12.38
CA THR A 695 -14.84 19.31 13.67
C THR A 695 -15.71 18.76 14.80
N TRP A 696 -15.09 18.35 15.89
CA TRP A 696 -15.82 17.88 17.07
C TRP A 696 -15.16 18.34 18.36
N GLU A 697 -15.98 18.44 19.39
CA GLU A 697 -15.58 18.76 20.76
C GLU A 697 -16.46 17.98 21.74
N ASN A 698 -15.85 17.42 22.78
CA ASN A 698 -16.50 16.51 23.73
C ASN A 698 -17.18 15.30 23.04
N GLY A 699 -16.57 14.79 21.99
CA GLY A 699 -17.12 13.69 21.18
C GLY A 699 -18.35 14.07 20.32
N VAL A 700 -18.74 15.35 20.28
CA VAL A 700 -19.91 15.84 19.55
C VAL A 700 -19.48 16.67 18.35
N ILE A 701 -20.04 16.37 17.19
CA ILE A 701 -19.80 17.14 15.96
C ILE A 701 -20.28 18.57 16.14
N GLN A 702 -19.41 19.54 15.83
CA GLN A 702 -19.69 20.98 15.81
C GLN A 702 -20.09 21.44 14.40
N SER A 703 -19.38 20.98 13.39
CA SER A 703 -19.66 21.29 12.00
C SER A 703 -19.24 20.17 11.06
N ILE A 704 -19.93 20.05 9.93
CA ILE A 704 -19.55 19.21 8.80
C ILE A 704 -19.53 20.10 7.56
N ARG A 705 -18.50 19.92 6.74
CA ARG A 705 -18.41 20.54 5.42
C ARG A 705 -18.34 19.43 4.35
N ILE A 706 -19.17 19.55 3.31
CA ILE A 706 -19.22 18.59 2.22
C ILE A 706 -19.01 19.32 0.89
N LEU A 707 -18.03 18.86 0.11
CA LEU A 707 -17.89 19.19 -1.30
C LEU A 707 -18.47 18.03 -2.12
N SER A 708 -19.51 18.28 -2.90
CA SER A 708 -20.10 17.29 -3.79
C SER A 708 -19.46 17.36 -5.18
N ASN A 709 -18.55 16.42 -5.50
CA ASN A 709 -17.85 16.44 -6.77
C ASN A 709 -18.70 16.00 -7.96
N LYS A 710 -19.77 15.25 -7.73
CA LYS A 710 -20.63 14.69 -8.79
C LYS A 710 -22.08 15.18 -8.78
N GLY A 711 -22.56 15.79 -7.70
CA GLY A 711 -23.94 16.28 -7.59
C GLY A 711 -24.95 15.20 -7.24
N GLU A 712 -24.49 14.16 -6.53
CA GLU A 712 -25.32 13.05 -6.08
C GLU A 712 -26.23 13.45 -4.90
N LEU A 713 -27.25 12.64 -4.59
CA LEU A 713 -28.05 12.77 -3.37
C LEU A 713 -27.15 12.53 -2.15
N CYS A 714 -27.01 13.52 -1.28
CA CYS A 714 -26.26 13.39 -0.05
C CYS A 714 -27.18 12.92 1.08
N ARG A 715 -26.82 11.80 1.71
CA ARG A 715 -27.46 11.23 2.89
C ARG A 715 -26.48 11.22 4.03
N ILE A 716 -26.88 11.73 5.18
CA ILE A 716 -26.01 11.80 6.36
C ILE A 716 -26.73 11.17 7.54
N LYS A 717 -26.03 10.28 8.23
CA LYS A 717 -26.48 9.70 9.50
C LYS A 717 -25.76 10.39 10.67
N TYR A 718 -26.55 10.96 11.56
CA TYR A 718 -26.06 11.52 12.82
C TYR A 718 -27.18 11.62 13.85
N CYS A 719 -26.89 11.37 15.13
CA CYS A 719 -27.89 11.35 16.19
C CYS A 719 -28.68 12.67 16.38
N LYS A 720 -28.15 13.79 15.89
CA LYS A 720 -28.81 15.10 15.89
C LYS A 720 -29.41 15.50 14.54
N ALA A 721 -29.74 14.52 13.67
CA ALA A 721 -30.28 14.79 12.33
C ALA A 721 -31.51 15.72 12.31
N ALA A 722 -32.37 15.64 13.34
CA ALA A 722 -33.56 16.48 13.46
C ALA A 722 -33.26 17.98 13.64
N SER A 723 -32.07 18.33 14.15
CA SER A 723 -31.64 19.73 14.33
C SER A 723 -30.68 20.23 13.24
N ALA A 724 -30.38 19.38 12.23
CA ALA A 724 -29.46 19.71 11.17
C ALA A 724 -29.92 20.94 10.36
N GLN A 725 -29.03 21.89 10.20
CA GLN A 725 -29.18 23.05 9.34
C GLN A 725 -28.14 22.97 8.23
N VAL A 726 -28.58 22.92 6.99
CA VAL A 726 -27.69 22.82 5.82
C VAL A 726 -27.76 24.14 5.05
N THR A 727 -26.61 24.70 4.72
CA THR A 727 -26.48 25.89 3.89
C THR A 727 -25.51 25.65 2.74
N ASP A 728 -25.70 26.41 1.64
CA ASP A 728 -24.69 26.48 0.58
C ASP A 728 -23.57 27.47 0.92
N LYS A 729 -22.58 27.61 0.03
CA LYS A 729 -21.43 28.52 0.19
C LYS A 729 -21.81 30.00 0.31
N TYR A 730 -23.07 30.38 0.06
CA TYR A 730 -23.60 31.72 0.22
C TYR A 730 -24.48 31.87 1.47
N ASN A 731 -24.41 30.91 2.40
CA ASN A 731 -25.24 30.80 3.59
C ASN A 731 -26.77 30.70 3.31
N LYS A 732 -27.15 30.26 2.08
CA LYS A 732 -28.55 30.04 1.74
C LYS A 732 -29.01 28.68 2.27
N PRO A 733 -30.13 28.66 3.05
CA PRO A 733 -30.65 27.38 3.55
C PRO A 733 -31.01 26.40 2.45
N ILE A 734 -30.64 25.15 2.65
CA ILE A 734 -30.98 24.02 1.79
C ILE A 734 -32.05 23.19 2.48
N LYS A 735 -33.11 22.85 1.75
CA LYS A 735 -34.17 22.00 2.26
C LYS A 735 -33.66 20.57 2.45
N ILE A 736 -33.78 20.07 3.67
CA ILE A 736 -33.50 18.68 4.02
C ILE A 736 -34.79 17.88 4.13
N LYS A 737 -34.66 16.57 3.99
CA LYS A 737 -35.70 15.58 4.25
C LYS A 737 -35.17 14.59 5.28
N LEU A 738 -35.90 14.36 6.36
CA LEU A 738 -35.59 13.34 7.35
C LEU A 738 -36.01 11.96 6.84
N SER A 739 -35.14 10.97 7.09
CA SER A 739 -35.40 9.55 6.84
C SER A 739 -35.11 8.78 8.14
N GLY A 740 -36.17 8.54 8.93
CA GLY A 740 -36.01 8.04 10.28
C GLY A 740 -35.60 9.15 11.28
N ASN A 741 -35.04 8.76 12.43
CA ASN A 741 -34.72 9.69 13.51
C ASN A 741 -33.29 10.27 13.42
N ASP A 742 -32.41 9.62 12.70
CA ASP A 742 -30.98 9.88 12.69
C ASP A 742 -30.37 10.10 11.29
N ILE A 743 -31.19 10.06 10.22
CA ILE A 743 -30.75 10.28 8.85
C ILE A 743 -31.48 11.49 8.26
N PHE A 744 -30.74 12.36 7.58
CA PHE A 744 -31.28 13.39 6.71
C PHE A 744 -30.63 13.34 5.33
N GLU A 745 -31.39 13.79 4.33
CA GLU A 745 -30.95 13.81 2.94
C GLU A 745 -31.25 15.15 2.26
N PHE A 746 -30.40 15.53 1.32
CA PHE A 746 -30.61 16.73 0.49
C PHE A 746 -29.94 16.56 -0.88
N ASN A 747 -30.51 17.21 -1.88
CA ASN A 747 -29.94 17.23 -3.23
C ASN A 747 -28.72 18.15 -3.29
N THR A 748 -27.67 17.66 -3.90
CA THR A 748 -26.45 18.45 -4.11
C THR A 748 -26.28 18.84 -5.58
N ARG A 749 -25.36 19.76 -5.85
CA ARG A 749 -24.93 20.13 -7.20
C ARG A 749 -23.44 19.87 -7.35
N LYS A 750 -23.03 19.45 -8.54
CA LYS A 750 -21.65 19.18 -8.86
C LYS A 750 -20.75 20.38 -8.58
N GLY A 751 -19.69 20.19 -7.80
CA GLY A 751 -18.70 21.21 -7.44
C GLY A 751 -19.15 22.18 -6.33
N GLU A 752 -20.35 22.02 -5.76
CA GLU A 752 -20.84 22.88 -4.71
C GLU A 752 -20.47 22.37 -3.31
N ILE A 753 -20.31 23.33 -2.41
CA ILE A 753 -19.97 23.12 -0.99
C ILE A 753 -21.21 23.35 -0.15
N TYR A 754 -21.36 22.51 0.87
CA TYR A 754 -22.44 22.56 1.84
C TYR A 754 -21.85 22.56 3.25
N GLU A 755 -22.35 23.47 4.10
CA GLU A 755 -22.02 23.54 5.52
C GLU A 755 -23.20 23.04 6.34
N ILE A 756 -22.92 22.23 7.36
CA ILE A 756 -23.93 21.59 8.21
C ILE A 756 -23.57 21.83 9.66
N ILE A 757 -24.53 22.33 10.42
CA ILE A 757 -24.46 22.53 11.87
C ILE A 757 -25.67 21.86 12.55
N PHE A 758 -25.55 21.60 13.88
CA PHE A 758 -26.57 20.88 14.65
C PHE A 758 -27.00 21.62 15.90
#